data_e209da2b61b1d192176ea79bf151ca90
#
_entry.id   e209da2b61b1d192176ea79bf151ca90
#
_cell.length_a   1.000
_cell.length_b   1.000
_cell.length_c   1.000
_cell.angle_alpha   90.00
_cell.angle_beta   90.00
_cell.angle_gamma   90.00
#
_symmetry.space_group_name_H-M   'P 1'
#
loop_
_entity.id
_entity.type
_entity.pdbx_description
1 polymer ?
#
loop_
_entity_poly.entity_id
_entity_poly.type
_entity_poly.pdbx_seq_one_letter_code
_entity_poly.pdbx_strand_id
1 'polypeptide(L)'
;MLALAGCGGGGGGSNAANGATPPAPPASTPPTPTTITLNSARSELLAGSAPVALTATPSASATVSWQLAAGAPGSLSATSGASVNYLPPANAVTTITPVTVTASAGGASQSIQLVLYPDPGAPGLSALAGSLGERAIIDGTGTTARFDDIFDVEADASGNLLVADLPRDANDTITQSVIRKVSAAGVVTTVSRLPLGSADGDAAHASMGVVISMAALPDGSMDVLDSGPAGHSLRTLHTDGSVSTLASAATTDQLGLQLLADRSGRVYQIAGDHINVINSDGSASVLAGASRAGRGRLDGQGSAAGFDQISAATIDSSGNLYVIDDLYLRRVTPAGLVTTLAGGATTGMPQDGSGTAASFGQPVSIAADAAGNVLVLDRAIGAPGAYAVRQVTPAGAVSTRYTENDPATGGELSGATVSPNTILRINSAGTPVLASLGQLQSVAASGSLMPFAGLEGNSEFEVDGPGASARFVAPRLLAADMSGNVYVIDTVGVPAGPLPSLPLGLTLRKVAPDGSVTTLAKDSAAGTPSGIVADAAGNVYVSAVPLYGSKGLTGGGGIYKITPDGKDVLFAGSASAVANPTSVDGSGTAATFSLPQLVGVDSAGNLYVNDTPLGASKTVYRMISPLAVVTTIASLPSGVGAAPDGYVYSVDAAQDLVYRSAPDGSGKTAVAGVAGQAGTVLGALPGGLDHPTAIVPTGPGSFAVISASAVVKLVLPH
;
A
#
# COMPACT_ATOMS: atom_id res chain seq x y z
N MET A 1 -17.86 -57.61 39.51
CA MET A 1 -18.11 -58.88 40.20
C MET A 1 -17.02 -58.99 41.24
N LEU A 2 -17.36 -58.76 42.46
CA LEU A 2 -17.68 -59.70 43.58
C LEU A 2 -16.45 -60.54 43.87
N ALA A 3 -15.96 -60.67 45.06
CA ALA A 3 -16.38 -60.53 46.43
C ALA A 3 -15.38 -61.28 47.29
N LEU A 4 -15.12 -60.72 48.39
CA LEU A 4 -15.34 -61.25 49.76
C LEU A 4 -14.42 -62.43 50.22
N ALA A 5 -13.64 -62.10 51.20
CA ALA A 5 -13.84 -62.43 52.64
C ALA A 5 -13.38 -63.79 53.12
N GLY A 6 -12.75 -63.81 54.24
CA GLY A 6 -12.52 -65.01 55.08
C GLY A 6 -11.79 -64.70 56.35
N CYS A 7 -12.52 -64.56 57.39
CA CYS A 7 -12.18 -64.48 58.81
C CYS A 7 -11.67 -65.83 59.41
N GLY A 8 -10.97 -65.70 60.48
CA GLY A 8 -10.84 -66.68 61.56
C GLY A 8 -9.44 -66.75 62.10
N GLY A 9 -9.10 -66.54 63.32
CA GLY A 9 -9.75 -66.63 64.59
C GLY A 9 -8.91 -67.55 65.51
N GLY A 10 -8.56 -67.06 66.69
CA GLY A 10 -8.20 -67.83 67.84
C GLY A 10 -6.70 -67.88 68.22
N GLY A 11 -6.27 -67.22 69.24
CA GLY A 11 -6.44 -67.43 70.63
C GLY A 11 -5.16 -67.99 71.32
N GLY A 12 -4.72 -67.33 72.34
CA GLY A 12 -3.95 -67.98 73.40
C GLY A 12 -2.60 -67.38 73.72
N GLY A 13 -2.51 -66.53 74.66
CA GLY A 13 -1.93 -66.62 75.97
C GLY A 13 -0.41 -66.46 76.13
N SER A 14 -0.12 -65.50 76.98
CA SER A 14 0.80 -65.47 78.13
C SER A 14 2.28 -65.05 77.93
N ASN A 15 2.49 -63.92 78.60
CA ASN A 15 3.61 -63.57 79.50
C ASN A 15 5.02 -63.27 78.98
N ALA A 16 5.36 -62.00 79.18
CA ALA A 16 6.51 -61.44 79.89
C ALA A 16 7.90 -61.64 79.39
N ALA A 17 8.52 -60.57 78.99
CA ALA A 17 9.78 -60.09 79.58
C ALA A 17 10.16 -58.70 78.94
N ASN A 18 10.47 -57.78 79.84
CA ASN A 18 11.08 -56.51 79.56
C ASN A 18 12.33 -56.58 78.68
N GLY A 19 12.38 -55.91 77.60
CA GLY A 19 13.61 -55.62 76.89
C GLY A 19 13.40 -54.30 76.14
N ALA A 20 13.90 -53.23 76.74
CA ALA A 20 13.88 -51.92 76.10
C ALA A 20 14.75 -51.96 74.86
N THR A 21 14.11 -51.89 73.69
CA THR A 21 14.78 -51.57 72.44
C THR A 21 15.05 -50.10 72.36
N PRO A 22 16.28 -49.68 71.96
CA PRO A 22 16.54 -48.21 71.73
C PRO A 22 15.62 -47.71 70.62
N PRO A 23 15.24 -46.43 70.67
CA PRO A 23 14.41 -45.86 69.65
C PRO A 23 15.12 -45.86 68.28
N ALA A 24 14.43 -46.33 67.26
CA ALA A 24 14.87 -46.24 65.86
C ALA A 24 15.27 -44.80 65.49
N PRO A 25 16.39 -44.62 64.80
CA PRO A 25 16.72 -43.25 64.32
C PRO A 25 15.56 -42.71 63.48
N PRO A 26 15.29 -41.38 63.57
CA PRO A 26 14.19 -40.79 62.79
C PRO A 26 14.44 -41.10 61.34
N ALA A 27 13.43 -41.60 60.64
CA ALA A 27 13.45 -41.78 59.18
C ALA A 27 13.90 -40.48 58.54
N SER A 28 15.02 -40.53 57.83
CA SER A 28 15.50 -39.40 57.03
C SER A 28 14.40 -39.07 56.03
N THR A 29 13.82 -37.90 56.12
CA THR A 29 12.94 -37.37 55.09
C THR A 29 13.67 -37.48 53.74
N PRO A 30 13.05 -38.02 52.67
CA PRO A 30 13.68 -38.07 51.37
C PRO A 30 14.13 -36.64 50.98
N PRO A 31 15.34 -36.46 50.45
CA PRO A 31 15.80 -35.16 50.04
C PRO A 31 14.82 -34.58 49.06
N THR A 32 14.44 -33.34 49.28
CA THR A 32 13.56 -32.57 48.36
C THR A 32 14.24 -32.58 46.97
N PRO A 33 13.54 -32.97 45.89
CA PRO A 33 14.15 -33.02 44.58
C PRO A 33 14.68 -31.62 44.18
N THR A 34 15.92 -31.57 43.73
CA THR A 34 16.54 -30.36 43.22
C THR A 34 15.76 -29.90 41.99
N THR A 35 15.41 -28.63 41.92
CA THR A 35 14.85 -27.96 40.72
C THR A 35 15.82 -26.90 40.22
N ILE A 36 15.78 -26.59 38.94
CA ILE A 36 16.62 -25.55 38.32
C ILE A 36 15.70 -24.53 37.68
N THR A 37 15.93 -23.25 37.95
CA THR A 37 15.31 -22.15 37.22
C THR A 37 16.32 -21.57 36.24
N LEU A 38 15.97 -21.52 34.95
CA LEU A 38 16.80 -20.92 33.90
C LEU A 38 16.25 -19.58 33.47
N ASN A 39 17.15 -18.63 33.25
CA ASN A 39 16.82 -17.32 32.66
C ASN A 39 17.83 -16.98 31.57
N SER A 40 17.37 -16.29 30.55
CA SER A 40 18.15 -15.66 29.50
C SER A 40 17.79 -14.18 29.39
N ALA A 41 18.76 -13.33 29.12
CA ALA A 41 18.52 -11.92 28.86
C ALA A 41 17.77 -11.70 27.54
N ARG A 42 17.97 -12.59 26.56
CA ARG A 42 17.33 -12.61 25.24
C ARG A 42 17.23 -14.05 24.75
N SER A 43 16.16 -14.37 24.04
CA SER A 43 15.99 -15.67 23.39
C SER A 43 16.17 -15.64 21.88
N GLU A 44 16.07 -14.47 21.26
CA GLU A 44 16.20 -14.27 19.82
C GLU A 44 17.48 -13.50 19.50
N LEU A 45 18.29 -14.02 18.59
CA LEU A 45 19.67 -13.59 18.36
C LEU A 45 19.98 -13.55 16.87
N LEU A 46 20.91 -12.66 16.49
CA LEU A 46 21.58 -12.69 15.20
C LEU A 46 22.93 -13.39 15.31
N ALA A 47 23.39 -14.02 14.24
CA ALA A 47 24.78 -14.44 14.13
C ALA A 47 25.71 -13.23 14.26
N GLY A 48 26.83 -13.39 14.97
CA GLY A 48 27.77 -12.30 15.21
C GLY A 48 27.31 -11.28 16.26
N SER A 49 26.10 -11.40 16.83
CA SER A 49 25.65 -10.50 17.88
C SER A 49 26.41 -10.71 19.20
N ALA A 50 26.30 -9.72 20.11
CA ALA A 50 26.94 -9.78 21.41
C ALA A 50 26.54 -11.04 22.21
N PRO A 51 27.46 -11.62 23.03
CA PRO A 51 27.18 -12.77 23.87
C PRO A 51 25.96 -12.55 24.77
N VAL A 52 25.20 -13.64 25.01
CA VAL A 52 23.99 -13.62 25.84
C VAL A 52 24.23 -14.37 27.13
N ALA A 53 23.99 -13.69 28.25
CA ALA A 53 24.12 -14.27 29.56
C ALA A 53 22.95 -15.22 29.85
N LEU A 54 23.29 -16.44 30.24
CA LEU A 54 22.37 -17.45 30.72
C LEU A 54 22.66 -17.68 32.20
N THR A 55 21.62 -17.74 33.03
CA THR A 55 21.74 -17.95 34.47
C THR A 55 20.92 -19.17 34.88
N ALA A 56 21.46 -19.96 35.78
CA ALA A 56 20.77 -21.09 36.37
C ALA A 56 20.82 -21.04 37.90
N THR A 57 19.65 -21.11 38.52
CA THR A 57 19.50 -21.10 39.97
C THR A 57 18.92 -22.43 40.42
N PRO A 58 19.76 -23.35 40.96
CA PRO A 58 19.28 -24.61 41.57
C PRO A 58 18.64 -24.34 42.93
N SER A 59 17.58 -25.07 43.29
CA SER A 59 16.89 -24.98 44.58
C SER A 59 17.72 -25.48 45.76
N ALA A 60 18.80 -26.21 45.50
CA ALA A 60 19.76 -26.73 46.48
C ALA A 60 21.17 -26.35 46.04
N SER A 61 22.10 -26.22 47.00
CA SER A 61 23.51 -25.92 46.72
C SER A 61 24.15 -27.06 45.90
N ALA A 62 24.27 -26.83 44.59
CA ALA A 62 24.87 -27.78 43.65
C ALA A 62 25.60 -27.03 42.55
N THR A 63 26.71 -27.61 42.06
CA THR A 63 27.41 -27.05 40.91
C THR A 63 26.56 -27.25 39.65
N VAL A 64 26.34 -26.14 38.92
CA VAL A 64 25.63 -26.16 37.64
C VAL A 64 26.62 -26.52 36.53
N SER A 65 26.29 -27.49 35.70
CA SER A 65 26.97 -27.83 34.45
C SER A 65 26.09 -27.42 33.26
N TRP A 66 26.73 -26.90 32.22
CA TRP A 66 26.06 -26.42 31.02
C TRP A 66 26.48 -27.22 29.79
N GLN A 67 25.53 -27.49 28.93
CA GLN A 67 25.74 -28.22 27.69
C GLN A 67 24.97 -27.54 26.54
N LEU A 68 25.66 -27.32 25.44
CA LEU A 68 25.04 -26.96 24.16
C LEU A 68 24.63 -28.24 23.44
N ALA A 69 23.46 -28.26 22.82
CA ALA A 69 23.01 -29.41 22.03
C ALA A 69 24.04 -29.75 20.93
N ALA A 70 24.21 -31.06 20.68
CA ALA A 70 25.18 -31.52 19.69
C ALA A 70 24.85 -30.97 18.29
N GLY A 71 25.83 -30.35 17.63
CA GLY A 71 25.68 -29.76 16.31
C GLY A 71 25.01 -28.38 16.29
N ALA A 72 24.57 -27.88 17.44
CA ALA A 72 24.03 -26.52 17.50
C ALA A 72 25.12 -25.46 17.21
N PRO A 73 24.80 -24.41 16.45
CA PRO A 73 25.77 -23.36 16.15
C PRO A 73 26.12 -22.52 17.39
N GLY A 74 27.30 -21.89 17.37
CA GLY A 74 27.83 -21.10 18.48
C GLY A 74 28.56 -21.93 19.53
N SER A 75 28.82 -21.31 20.69
CA SER A 75 29.55 -21.96 21.80
C SER A 75 29.14 -21.37 23.15
N LEU A 76 29.52 -22.04 24.24
CA LEU A 76 29.36 -21.52 25.59
C LEU A 76 30.70 -21.01 26.11
N SER A 77 30.70 -19.92 26.86
CA SER A 77 31.89 -19.31 27.45
C SER A 77 32.53 -20.20 28.53
N ALA A 78 31.74 -21.10 29.14
CA ALA A 78 32.16 -22.08 30.12
C ALA A 78 31.17 -23.27 30.13
N THR A 79 31.61 -24.42 30.68
CA THR A 79 30.75 -25.59 30.85
C THR A 79 30.23 -25.77 32.27
N SER A 80 30.57 -24.86 33.20
CA SER A 80 30.12 -24.88 34.59
C SER A 80 30.05 -23.48 35.18
N GLY A 81 29.21 -23.34 36.23
CA GLY A 81 29.00 -22.05 36.93
C GLY A 81 27.54 -21.66 37.01
N ALA A 82 27.16 -20.76 37.90
CA ALA A 82 25.80 -20.24 38.02
C ALA A 82 25.38 -19.40 36.81
N SER A 83 26.33 -18.89 36.05
CA SER A 83 26.10 -18.10 34.82
C SER A 83 27.13 -18.45 33.77
N VAL A 84 26.73 -18.55 32.52
CA VAL A 84 27.58 -18.69 31.34
C VAL A 84 27.05 -17.76 30.24
N ASN A 85 27.92 -17.42 29.27
CA ASN A 85 27.48 -16.73 28.08
C ASN A 85 27.36 -17.71 26.91
N TYR A 86 26.24 -17.67 26.21
CA TYR A 86 26.14 -18.21 24.87
C TYR A 86 26.78 -17.22 23.90
N LEU A 87 27.69 -17.67 23.06
CA LEU A 87 28.38 -16.90 22.04
C LEU A 87 27.79 -17.31 20.67
N PRO A 88 26.99 -16.46 20.03
CA PRO A 88 26.49 -16.71 18.69
C PRO A 88 27.63 -16.96 17.70
N PRO A 89 27.43 -17.79 16.64
CA PRO A 89 28.47 -18.03 15.64
C PRO A 89 28.83 -16.76 14.92
N ALA A 90 30.09 -16.56 14.55
CA ALA A 90 30.54 -15.40 13.78
C ALA A 90 30.01 -15.39 12.36
N ASN A 91 29.77 -16.58 11.76
CA ASN A 91 29.22 -16.71 10.42
C ASN A 91 27.70 -16.67 10.46
N ALA A 92 27.11 -15.97 9.49
CA ALA A 92 25.66 -15.90 9.32
C ALA A 92 25.05 -17.32 9.17
N VAL A 93 23.92 -17.54 9.83
CA VAL A 93 23.04 -18.68 9.53
C VAL A 93 22.16 -18.32 8.34
N THR A 94 21.83 -19.30 7.52
CA THR A 94 21.00 -19.07 6.30
C THR A 94 19.52 -19.30 6.55
N THR A 95 19.18 -19.93 7.67
CA THR A 95 17.81 -20.21 8.08
C THR A 95 17.66 -19.95 9.58
N ILE A 96 16.42 -19.69 10.02
CA ILE A 96 16.11 -19.59 11.44
C ILE A 96 16.45 -20.92 12.11
N THR A 97 17.36 -20.88 13.09
CA THR A 97 17.98 -22.06 13.68
C THR A 97 17.77 -22.08 15.18
N PRO A 98 17.02 -23.07 15.74
CA PRO A 98 16.86 -23.23 17.17
C PRO A 98 18.16 -23.76 17.81
N VAL A 99 18.49 -23.20 18.95
CA VAL A 99 19.68 -23.60 19.76
C VAL A 99 19.22 -23.96 21.15
N THR A 100 19.43 -25.22 21.54
CA THR A 100 19.09 -25.71 22.89
C THR A 100 20.30 -25.68 23.79
N VAL A 101 20.19 -25.02 24.94
CA VAL A 101 21.19 -25.03 26.01
C VAL A 101 20.57 -25.67 27.26
N THR A 102 21.26 -26.65 27.80
CA THR A 102 20.81 -27.40 28.98
C THR A 102 21.71 -27.13 30.18
N ALA A 103 21.10 -26.79 31.30
CA ALA A 103 21.77 -26.72 32.59
C ALA A 103 21.37 -27.92 33.45
N SER A 104 22.34 -28.52 34.16
CA SER A 104 22.13 -29.66 35.03
C SER A 104 22.79 -29.41 36.38
N ALA A 105 22.10 -29.74 37.48
CA ALA A 105 22.61 -29.65 38.86
C ALA A 105 21.89 -30.62 39.79
N GLY A 106 22.60 -31.34 40.64
CA GLY A 106 22.00 -32.22 41.65
C GLY A 106 21.04 -33.29 41.12
N GLY A 107 21.28 -33.79 39.89
CA GLY A 107 20.41 -34.75 39.22
C GLY A 107 19.21 -34.17 38.48
N ALA A 108 18.96 -32.86 38.57
CA ALA A 108 17.96 -32.17 37.79
C ALA A 108 18.57 -31.58 36.51
N SER A 109 17.76 -31.42 35.46
CA SER A 109 18.12 -30.74 34.22
C SER A 109 16.98 -29.87 33.73
N GLN A 110 17.33 -28.71 33.18
CA GLN A 110 16.41 -27.78 32.52
C GLN A 110 17.04 -27.26 31.25
N SER A 111 16.24 -27.09 30.20
CA SER A 111 16.71 -26.56 28.92
C SER A 111 16.06 -25.23 28.61
N ILE A 112 16.81 -24.34 27.95
CA ILE A 112 16.32 -23.13 27.37
C ILE A 112 16.55 -23.18 25.85
N GLN A 113 15.59 -22.69 25.10
CA GLN A 113 15.67 -22.56 23.65
C GLN A 113 16.05 -21.11 23.30
N LEU A 114 17.12 -20.94 22.54
CA LEU A 114 17.48 -19.71 21.86
C LEU A 114 17.19 -19.89 20.36
N VAL A 115 16.92 -18.81 19.65
CA VAL A 115 16.66 -18.83 18.21
C VAL A 115 17.66 -17.91 17.52
N LEU A 116 18.44 -18.45 16.60
CA LEU A 116 19.33 -17.67 15.74
C LEU A 116 18.60 -17.34 14.44
N TYR A 117 18.53 -16.04 14.12
CA TYR A 117 17.99 -15.54 12.87
C TYR A 117 19.11 -15.30 11.85
N PRO A 118 18.81 -15.46 10.54
CA PRO A 118 19.68 -14.99 9.47
C PRO A 118 19.95 -13.48 9.60
N ASP A 119 21.06 -13.03 9.03
CA ASP A 119 21.35 -11.60 8.90
C ASP A 119 20.20 -10.92 8.11
N PRO A 120 19.49 -9.95 8.69
CA PRO A 120 18.40 -9.27 8.00
C PRO A 120 18.87 -8.39 6.84
N GLY A 121 20.18 -8.14 6.72
CA GLY A 121 20.79 -7.27 5.72
C GLY A 121 21.07 -5.84 6.25
N ALA A 122 21.43 -4.97 5.33
CA ALA A 122 21.70 -3.58 5.65
C ALA A 122 20.43 -2.84 6.14
N PRO A 123 20.58 -1.88 7.10
CA PRO A 123 19.46 -1.05 7.52
C PRO A 123 18.81 -0.31 6.35
N GLY A 124 17.47 -0.36 6.28
CA GLY A 124 16.74 0.25 5.18
C GLY A 124 15.35 -0.34 4.96
N LEU A 125 14.70 0.13 3.92
CA LEU A 125 13.44 -0.39 3.38
C LEU A 125 13.70 -1.17 2.09
N SER A 126 13.12 -2.35 1.96
CA SER A 126 13.15 -3.16 0.74
C SER A 126 11.77 -3.76 0.45
N ALA A 127 11.43 -3.94 -0.82
CA ALA A 127 10.18 -4.62 -1.18
C ALA A 127 10.25 -6.08 -0.76
N LEU A 128 9.21 -6.56 -0.08
CA LEU A 128 9.02 -7.98 0.21
C LEU A 128 7.98 -8.57 -0.74
N ALA A 129 6.81 -7.96 -0.85
CA ALA A 129 5.73 -8.46 -1.70
C ALA A 129 4.72 -7.37 -2.05
N GLY A 130 4.01 -7.53 -3.15
CA GLY A 130 2.98 -6.60 -3.62
C GLY A 130 3.53 -5.49 -4.49
N SER A 131 2.66 -4.62 -4.96
CA SER A 131 3.03 -3.44 -5.73
C SER A 131 3.37 -2.29 -4.78
N LEU A 132 4.52 -1.65 -5.00
CA LEU A 132 4.97 -0.50 -4.20
C LEU A 132 4.21 0.78 -4.59
N GLY A 133 2.93 0.80 -4.30
CA GLY A 133 2.10 1.97 -4.52
C GLY A 133 1.72 2.17 -5.98
N GLU A 134 0.46 2.06 -6.21
CA GLU A 134 -0.21 2.43 -7.44
C GLU A 134 -0.30 3.94 -7.53
N ARG A 135 -0.23 4.62 -6.37
CA ARG A 135 -0.26 6.07 -6.23
C ARG A 135 0.94 6.53 -5.42
N ALA A 136 1.96 7.02 -6.07
CA ALA A 136 3.14 7.58 -5.40
C ALA A 136 3.91 8.53 -6.31
N ILE A 137 4.60 9.49 -5.72
CA ILE A 137 5.48 10.41 -6.42
C ILE A 137 6.91 9.88 -6.29
N ILE A 138 7.31 8.99 -7.23
CA ILE A 138 8.66 8.38 -7.24
C ILE A 138 9.36 8.67 -8.55
N ASP A 139 10.53 9.29 -8.49
CA ASP A 139 11.42 9.47 -9.63
C ASP A 139 12.08 8.14 -10.00
N GLY A 140 12.38 7.97 -11.29
CA GLY A 140 12.98 6.72 -11.78
C GLY A 140 12.93 6.61 -13.28
N THR A 141 13.23 5.42 -13.82
CA THR A 141 13.20 5.16 -15.26
C THR A 141 12.17 4.10 -15.60
N GLY A 142 11.31 4.39 -16.56
CA GLY A 142 10.28 3.46 -17.00
C GLY A 142 9.35 3.07 -15.85
N THR A 143 9.13 1.78 -15.65
CA THR A 143 8.24 1.23 -14.62
C THR A 143 8.77 1.33 -13.19
N THR A 144 9.97 1.87 -12.97
CA THR A 144 10.43 2.18 -11.61
C THR A 144 9.94 3.52 -11.10
N ALA A 145 9.55 4.42 -12.00
CA ALA A 145 8.85 5.66 -11.63
C ALA A 145 7.41 5.38 -11.23
N ARG A 146 6.84 6.30 -10.45
CA ARG A 146 5.42 6.27 -10.04
C ARG A 146 4.82 7.66 -10.16
N PHE A 147 3.57 7.70 -10.56
CA PHE A 147 2.70 8.85 -10.53
C PHE A 147 1.50 8.51 -9.64
N ASP A 148 0.91 9.49 -9.00
CA ASP A 148 -0.31 9.30 -8.20
C ASP A 148 -1.56 9.48 -9.07
N ASP A 149 -1.79 10.71 -9.54
CA ASP A 149 -2.96 11.05 -10.35
C ASP A 149 -2.54 12.02 -11.45
N ILE A 150 -2.38 11.51 -12.67
CA ILE A 150 -2.00 12.32 -13.82
C ILE A 150 -3.19 13.14 -14.28
N PHE A 151 -3.12 14.44 -14.10
CA PHE A 151 -4.20 15.38 -14.42
C PHE A 151 -4.00 16.08 -15.75
N ASP A 152 -2.76 16.48 -16.09
CA ASP A 152 -2.43 17.09 -17.37
C ASP A 152 -1.03 16.66 -17.84
N VAL A 153 -0.84 16.63 -19.16
CA VAL A 153 0.44 16.31 -19.79
C VAL A 153 0.69 17.25 -20.96
N GLU A 154 1.82 17.93 -20.95
CA GLU A 154 2.25 18.82 -22.04
C GLU A 154 3.67 18.49 -22.50
N ALA A 155 3.99 18.80 -23.75
CA ALA A 155 5.33 18.64 -24.29
C ALA A 155 6.13 19.93 -24.16
N ASP A 156 7.35 19.88 -23.60
CA ASP A 156 8.27 21.02 -23.63
C ASP A 156 8.91 21.21 -25.03
N ALA A 157 9.58 22.32 -25.24
CA ALA A 157 10.24 22.62 -26.52
C ALA A 157 11.31 21.58 -26.95
N SER A 158 11.82 20.78 -25.99
CA SER A 158 12.77 19.68 -26.22
C SER A 158 12.06 18.34 -26.44
N GLY A 159 10.71 18.31 -26.34
CA GLY A 159 9.85 17.14 -26.50
C GLY A 159 9.90 16.17 -25.31
N ASN A 160 10.32 16.61 -24.12
CA ASN A 160 10.01 15.90 -22.91
C ASN A 160 8.54 16.13 -22.55
N LEU A 161 7.96 15.18 -21.81
CA LEU A 161 6.60 15.36 -21.30
C LEU A 161 6.65 15.97 -19.90
N LEU A 162 5.95 17.06 -19.68
CA LEU A 162 5.68 17.64 -18.38
C LEU A 162 4.34 17.10 -17.92
N VAL A 163 4.28 16.60 -16.70
CA VAL A 163 3.15 15.87 -16.13
C VAL A 163 2.71 16.58 -14.85
N ALA A 164 1.48 17.03 -14.80
CA ALA A 164 0.83 17.45 -13.56
C ALA A 164 0.39 16.18 -12.82
N ASP A 165 0.99 15.94 -11.66
CA ASP A 165 0.79 14.78 -10.81
C ASP A 165 0.24 15.26 -9.47
N LEU A 166 -1.01 14.90 -9.15
CA LEU A 166 -1.76 15.46 -8.04
C LEU A 166 -1.94 14.40 -6.93
N PRO A 167 -0.97 14.29 -6.01
CA PRO A 167 -1.05 13.28 -4.95
C PRO A 167 -2.27 13.48 -4.06
N ARG A 168 -2.92 12.35 -3.74
CA ARG A 168 -4.12 12.27 -2.90
C ARG A 168 -3.80 11.57 -1.59
N ASP A 169 -4.49 11.98 -0.52
CA ASP A 169 -4.47 11.28 0.75
C ASP A 169 -5.43 10.09 0.78
N ALA A 170 -5.46 9.38 1.92
CA ALA A 170 -6.36 8.24 2.14
C ALA A 170 -7.86 8.57 2.06
N ASN A 171 -8.22 9.87 2.08
CA ASN A 171 -9.59 10.36 1.92
C ASN A 171 -9.86 10.83 0.48
N ASP A 172 -8.96 10.50 -0.46
CA ASP A 172 -9.02 10.90 -1.87
C ASP A 172 -8.92 12.43 -2.07
N THR A 173 -8.32 13.14 -1.11
CA THR A 173 -8.13 14.60 -1.15
C THR A 173 -6.76 14.93 -1.73
N ILE A 174 -6.71 15.82 -2.75
CA ILE A 174 -5.43 16.29 -3.30
C ILE A 174 -4.67 17.06 -2.22
N THR A 175 -3.41 16.75 -2.02
CA THR A 175 -2.58 17.32 -0.95
C THR A 175 -1.53 18.31 -1.43
N GLN A 176 -1.09 18.19 -2.67
CA GLN A 176 -0.03 18.99 -3.28
C GLN A 176 -0.26 19.12 -4.78
N SER A 177 0.42 20.07 -5.42
CA SER A 177 0.60 20.13 -6.88
C SER A 177 2.04 19.82 -7.22
N VAL A 178 2.25 18.74 -7.97
CA VAL A 178 3.58 18.25 -8.35
C VAL A 178 3.72 18.26 -9.87
N ILE A 179 4.80 18.83 -10.35
CA ILE A 179 5.14 18.79 -11.77
C ILE A 179 6.31 17.85 -11.98
N ARG A 180 6.12 16.87 -12.86
CA ARG A 180 7.13 15.86 -13.21
C ARG A 180 7.56 16.05 -14.66
N LYS A 181 8.81 15.72 -14.94
CA LYS A 181 9.36 15.73 -16.30
C LYS A 181 9.72 14.30 -16.69
N VAL A 182 9.25 13.87 -17.85
CA VAL A 182 9.55 12.56 -18.44
C VAL A 182 10.31 12.76 -19.74
N SER A 183 11.56 12.31 -19.78
CA SER A 183 12.39 12.36 -20.99
C SER A 183 11.93 11.34 -22.03
N ALA A 184 12.42 11.47 -23.28
CA ALA A 184 12.17 10.50 -24.34
C ALA A 184 12.66 9.08 -24.00
N ALA A 185 13.61 8.95 -23.07
CA ALA A 185 14.08 7.66 -22.57
C ALA A 185 13.24 7.11 -21.39
N GLY A 186 12.13 7.77 -21.04
CA GLY A 186 11.28 7.38 -19.92
C GLY A 186 11.87 7.68 -18.53
N VAL A 187 12.89 8.55 -18.45
CA VAL A 187 13.42 9.00 -17.15
C VAL A 187 12.48 10.06 -16.57
N VAL A 188 11.97 9.82 -15.39
CA VAL A 188 11.06 10.70 -14.65
C VAL A 188 11.82 11.42 -13.55
N THR A 189 11.68 12.74 -13.50
CA THR A 189 12.24 13.60 -12.45
C THR A 189 11.18 14.59 -11.96
N THR A 190 11.19 14.88 -10.67
CA THR A 190 10.33 15.92 -10.09
C THR A 190 10.93 17.30 -10.40
N VAL A 191 10.16 18.15 -11.06
CA VAL A 191 10.52 19.53 -11.39
C VAL A 191 10.14 20.48 -10.26
N SER A 192 8.92 20.32 -9.75
CA SER A 192 8.37 21.18 -8.68
C SER A 192 7.44 20.38 -7.80
N ARG A 193 7.41 20.70 -6.51
CA ARG A 193 6.48 20.16 -5.53
C ARG A 193 6.04 21.30 -4.63
N LEU A 194 4.81 21.74 -4.77
CA LEU A 194 4.27 22.91 -4.08
C LEU A 194 3.06 22.51 -3.22
N PRO A 195 2.95 23.03 -1.99
CA PRO A 195 1.77 22.84 -1.18
C PRO A 195 0.56 23.52 -1.84
N LEU A 196 -0.65 23.05 -1.54
CA LEU A 196 -1.86 23.70 -2.02
C LEU A 196 -1.99 25.10 -1.44
N GLY A 197 -2.31 26.06 -2.30
CA GLY A 197 -2.49 27.46 -1.92
C GLY A 197 -2.44 28.40 -3.12
N SER A 198 -2.27 29.69 -2.86
CA SER A 198 -2.22 30.73 -3.88
C SER A 198 -1.13 31.78 -3.65
N ALA A 199 -0.11 31.44 -2.83
CA ALA A 199 0.96 32.37 -2.52
C ALA A 199 2.00 32.43 -3.63
N ASP A 200 2.34 33.63 -4.10
CA ASP A 200 3.52 33.91 -4.91
C ASP A 200 4.77 33.89 -4.04
N GLY A 201 5.91 33.63 -4.65
CA GLY A 201 7.20 33.66 -3.94
C GLY A 201 8.23 32.73 -4.55
N ASP A 202 9.34 32.56 -3.83
CA ASP A 202 10.37 31.60 -4.19
C ASP A 202 9.91 30.15 -3.95
N ALA A 203 10.71 29.17 -4.36
CA ALA A 203 10.38 27.74 -4.25
C ALA A 203 10.09 27.27 -2.83
N ALA A 204 10.54 27.99 -1.78
CA ALA A 204 10.33 27.64 -0.38
C ALA A 204 9.04 28.21 0.21
N HIS A 205 8.52 29.28 -0.38
CA HIS A 205 7.37 30.04 0.15
C HIS A 205 6.17 30.03 -0.78
N ALA A 206 6.35 29.69 -2.05
CA ALA A 206 5.25 29.61 -3.02
C ALA A 206 4.32 28.44 -2.68
N SER A 207 3.05 28.63 -3.07
CA SER A 207 2.04 27.56 -3.09
C SER A 207 1.24 27.65 -4.38
N MET A 208 0.70 26.54 -4.84
CA MET A 208 -0.08 26.45 -6.07
C MET A 208 -1.41 25.77 -5.80
N GLY A 209 -2.46 26.21 -6.44
CA GLY A 209 -3.75 25.51 -6.41
C GLY A 209 -3.68 24.17 -7.13
N VAL A 210 -4.81 23.49 -7.22
CA VAL A 210 -4.90 22.25 -8.02
C VAL A 210 -4.67 22.62 -9.48
N VAL A 211 -3.64 22.04 -10.10
CA VAL A 211 -3.33 22.29 -11.51
C VAL A 211 -4.45 21.76 -12.38
N ILE A 212 -5.01 22.64 -13.23
CA ILE A 212 -6.04 22.28 -14.21
C ILE A 212 -5.41 22.04 -15.58
N SER A 213 -4.48 22.90 -15.98
CA SER A 213 -3.76 22.77 -17.24
C SER A 213 -2.44 23.55 -17.21
N MET A 214 -1.51 23.15 -18.07
CA MET A 214 -0.17 23.73 -18.17
C MET A 214 0.15 24.08 -19.61
N ALA A 215 1.01 25.10 -19.80
CA ALA A 215 1.62 25.41 -21.08
C ALA A 215 3.13 25.61 -20.88
N ALA A 216 3.95 24.79 -21.53
CA ALA A 216 5.40 24.87 -21.45
C ALA A 216 5.92 26.04 -22.32
N LEU A 217 6.74 26.92 -21.75
CA LEU A 217 7.32 28.06 -22.44
C LEU A 217 8.74 27.75 -22.96
N PRO A 218 9.21 28.44 -24.01
CA PRO A 218 10.51 28.18 -24.62
C PRO A 218 11.72 28.41 -23.70
N ASP A 219 11.58 29.25 -22.68
CA ASP A 219 12.60 29.56 -21.69
C ASP A 219 12.68 28.50 -20.58
N GLY A 220 11.79 27.51 -20.61
CA GLY A 220 11.71 26.42 -19.63
C GLY A 220 10.79 26.70 -18.45
N SER A 221 10.22 27.91 -18.37
CA SER A 221 9.13 28.20 -17.43
C SER A 221 7.80 27.59 -17.92
N MET A 222 6.77 27.64 -17.10
CA MET A 222 5.43 27.11 -17.42
C MET A 222 4.35 28.06 -16.96
N ASP A 223 3.42 28.36 -17.85
CA ASP A 223 2.18 28.96 -17.41
C ASP A 223 1.20 27.87 -16.98
N VAL A 224 0.61 28.06 -15.83
CA VAL A 224 -0.24 27.08 -15.14
C VAL A 224 -1.58 27.72 -14.82
N LEU A 225 -2.64 27.09 -15.26
CA LEU A 225 -3.99 27.38 -14.80
C LEU A 225 -4.25 26.51 -13.56
N ASP A 226 -4.44 27.14 -12.42
CA ASP A 226 -4.71 26.44 -11.16
C ASP A 226 -6.06 26.83 -10.54
N SER A 227 -6.56 25.99 -9.65
CA SER A 227 -7.77 26.22 -8.85
C SER A 227 -7.40 26.23 -7.38
N GLY A 228 -7.50 27.41 -6.77
CA GLY A 228 -7.26 27.62 -5.34
C GLY A 228 -8.52 28.08 -4.60
N PRO A 229 -8.40 28.39 -3.30
CA PRO A 229 -9.51 28.83 -2.46
C PRO A 229 -10.19 30.13 -2.95
N ALA A 230 -9.46 30.96 -3.70
CA ALA A 230 -9.95 32.20 -4.26
C ALA A 230 -10.54 32.06 -5.69
N GLY A 231 -10.64 30.85 -6.22
CA GLY A 231 -11.03 30.54 -7.59
C GLY A 231 -9.84 30.18 -8.48
N HIS A 232 -10.03 30.28 -9.80
CA HIS A 232 -8.98 29.96 -10.77
C HIS A 232 -7.97 31.10 -10.90
N SER A 233 -6.71 30.77 -11.09
CA SER A 233 -5.63 31.73 -11.36
C SER A 233 -4.74 31.22 -12.49
N LEU A 234 -4.25 32.17 -13.28
CA LEU A 234 -3.19 31.94 -14.26
C LEU A 234 -1.87 32.36 -13.62
N ARG A 235 -0.94 31.46 -13.51
CA ARG A 235 0.33 31.65 -12.79
C ARG A 235 1.50 31.14 -13.62
N THR A 236 2.67 31.73 -13.44
CA THR A 236 3.90 31.25 -14.05
C THR A 236 4.77 30.55 -12.98
N LEU A 237 5.09 29.30 -13.22
CA LEU A 237 6.13 28.55 -12.51
C LEU A 237 7.45 28.74 -13.26
N HIS A 238 8.38 29.45 -12.63
CA HIS A 238 9.71 29.75 -13.19
C HIS A 238 10.68 28.58 -13.02
N THR A 239 11.75 28.56 -13.79
CA THR A 239 12.77 27.50 -13.78
C THR A 239 13.54 27.39 -12.45
N ASP A 240 13.53 28.43 -11.63
CA ASP A 240 14.10 28.46 -10.28
C ASP A 240 13.13 27.95 -9.20
N GLY A 241 11.91 27.54 -9.61
CA GLY A 241 10.85 27.07 -8.74
C GLY A 241 10.01 28.18 -8.10
N SER A 242 10.30 29.45 -8.39
CA SER A 242 9.47 30.56 -7.94
C SER A 242 8.14 30.60 -8.72
N VAL A 243 7.10 31.16 -8.09
CA VAL A 243 5.76 31.29 -8.70
C VAL A 243 5.33 32.75 -8.66
N SER A 244 4.78 33.21 -9.77
CA SER A 244 4.15 34.54 -9.87
C SER A 244 2.77 34.45 -10.51
N THR A 245 1.84 35.24 -10.02
CA THR A 245 0.48 35.33 -10.58
C THR A 245 0.43 36.30 -11.75
N LEU A 246 0.00 35.81 -12.92
CA LEU A 246 -0.29 36.65 -14.10
C LEU A 246 -1.69 37.26 -14.07
N ALA A 247 -2.69 36.44 -13.72
CA ALA A 247 -4.08 36.86 -13.64
C ALA A 247 -4.83 36.05 -12.55
N SER A 248 -5.74 36.70 -11.84
CA SER A 248 -6.55 36.13 -10.78
C SER A 248 -8.04 36.03 -11.15
N ALA A 249 -8.82 35.30 -10.34
CA ALA A 249 -10.21 34.91 -10.56
C ALA A 249 -11.17 36.02 -11.08
N ALA A 250 -10.92 37.29 -10.78
CA ALA A 250 -11.77 38.38 -11.25
C ALA A 250 -11.72 38.62 -12.78
N THR A 251 -10.65 38.13 -13.44
CA THR A 251 -10.45 38.25 -14.90
C THR A 251 -10.61 36.89 -15.60
N THR A 252 -10.79 35.82 -14.85
CA THR A 252 -10.70 34.42 -15.31
C THR A 252 -12.03 33.68 -15.24
N ASP A 253 -13.14 34.36 -14.98
CA ASP A 253 -14.49 33.76 -14.83
C ASP A 253 -15.02 33.04 -16.11
N GLN A 254 -14.22 33.06 -17.18
CA GLN A 254 -14.43 32.37 -18.45
C GLN A 254 -13.21 31.50 -18.80
N LEU A 255 -12.44 31.06 -17.81
CA LEU A 255 -11.25 30.26 -18.08
C LEU A 255 -11.63 28.92 -18.71
N GLY A 256 -11.19 28.79 -19.96
CA GLY A 256 -11.27 27.52 -20.69
C GLY A 256 -10.52 26.40 -19.97
N LEU A 257 -10.79 25.20 -20.41
CA LEU A 257 -10.32 23.97 -19.78
C LEU A 257 -8.86 23.62 -20.09
N GLN A 258 -8.18 24.37 -21.03
CA GLN A 258 -6.83 24.00 -21.48
C GLN A 258 -5.98 25.24 -21.86
N LEU A 259 -4.70 25.18 -21.50
CA LEU A 259 -3.65 26.09 -21.97
C LEU A 259 -2.78 25.38 -23.01
N LEU A 260 -2.30 26.12 -24.01
CA LEU A 260 -1.31 25.68 -24.97
C LEU A 260 -0.31 26.82 -25.22
N ALA A 261 0.95 26.52 -25.50
CA ALA A 261 1.94 27.51 -25.93
C ALA A 261 2.55 27.13 -27.28
N ASP A 262 2.80 28.11 -28.13
CA ASP A 262 3.58 27.91 -29.33
C ASP A 262 5.10 28.08 -29.05
N ARG A 263 5.91 27.77 -30.05
CA ARG A 263 7.38 27.86 -29.94
C ARG A 263 7.92 29.28 -29.76
N SER A 264 7.08 30.30 -29.95
CA SER A 264 7.44 31.71 -29.68
C SER A 264 7.15 32.11 -28.24
N GLY A 265 6.49 31.26 -27.46
CA GLY A 265 6.04 31.57 -26.10
C GLY A 265 4.69 32.25 -26.05
N ARG A 266 3.94 32.30 -27.15
CA ARG A 266 2.58 32.82 -27.17
C ARG A 266 1.64 31.79 -26.57
N VAL A 267 0.94 32.13 -25.51
CA VAL A 267 0.03 31.28 -24.79
C VAL A 267 -1.40 31.45 -25.28
N TYR A 268 -2.07 30.35 -25.49
CA TYR A 268 -3.44 30.23 -25.90
C TYR A 268 -4.27 29.60 -24.78
N GLN A 269 -5.44 30.22 -24.56
CA GLN A 269 -6.44 29.68 -23.65
C GLN A 269 -7.61 29.16 -24.46
N ILE A 270 -7.95 27.90 -24.28
CA ILE A 270 -9.03 27.21 -24.98
C ILE A 270 -10.27 27.22 -24.10
N ALA A 271 -11.27 28.01 -24.49
CA ALA A 271 -12.60 28.00 -23.90
C ALA A 271 -13.55 27.09 -24.69
N GLY A 272 -14.72 26.80 -24.14
CA GLY A 272 -15.67 25.91 -24.82
C GLY A 272 -16.19 26.42 -26.16
N ASP A 273 -16.28 27.75 -26.38
CA ASP A 273 -16.86 28.39 -27.56
C ASP A 273 -15.92 29.38 -28.24
N HIS A 274 -14.72 29.63 -27.72
CA HIS A 274 -13.75 30.54 -28.29
C HIS A 274 -12.31 30.21 -27.85
N ILE A 275 -11.34 30.78 -28.52
CA ILE A 275 -9.91 30.67 -28.23
C ILE A 275 -9.37 32.07 -27.98
N ASN A 276 -8.70 32.26 -26.84
CA ASN A 276 -8.01 33.47 -26.47
C ASN A 276 -6.50 33.35 -26.64
N VAL A 277 -5.86 34.52 -26.82
CA VAL A 277 -4.41 34.68 -26.58
C VAL A 277 -4.23 35.36 -25.25
N ILE A 278 -3.36 34.83 -24.44
CA ILE A 278 -2.93 35.46 -23.19
C ILE A 278 -1.81 36.44 -23.50
N ASN A 279 -2.00 37.69 -23.13
CA ASN A 279 -0.98 38.73 -23.25
C ASN A 279 0.01 38.69 -22.07
N SER A 280 1.16 39.33 -22.20
CA SER A 280 2.22 39.33 -21.15
C SER A 280 1.78 40.01 -19.85
N ASP A 281 0.69 40.77 -19.84
CA ASP A 281 0.09 41.37 -18.65
C ASP A 281 -1.02 40.49 -18.03
N GLY A 282 -1.18 39.28 -18.52
CA GLY A 282 -2.19 38.32 -18.07
C GLY A 282 -3.60 38.57 -18.63
N SER A 283 -3.79 39.63 -19.42
CA SER A 283 -5.08 39.90 -20.10
C SER A 283 -5.30 38.93 -21.25
N ALA A 284 -6.57 38.59 -21.53
CA ALA A 284 -6.94 37.72 -22.64
C ALA A 284 -7.54 38.52 -23.79
N SER A 285 -7.16 38.15 -25.02
CA SER A 285 -7.75 38.68 -26.24
C SER A 285 -8.24 37.58 -27.16
N VAL A 286 -9.46 37.72 -27.72
CA VAL A 286 -10.05 36.67 -28.56
C VAL A 286 -9.27 36.52 -29.88
N LEU A 287 -8.74 35.33 -30.13
CA LEU A 287 -8.11 34.90 -31.36
C LEU A 287 -9.17 34.47 -32.40
N ALA A 288 -10.08 33.59 -31.97
CA ALA A 288 -11.11 33.02 -32.83
C ALA A 288 -12.33 32.58 -32.01
N GLY A 289 -13.50 32.62 -32.65
CA GLY A 289 -14.76 32.34 -31.99
C GLY A 289 -15.35 33.56 -31.32
N ALA A 290 -16.49 33.41 -30.70
CA ALA A 290 -17.17 34.52 -30.01
C ALA A 290 -17.79 33.95 -28.71
N SER A 291 -17.59 34.66 -27.60
CA SER A 291 -18.13 34.28 -26.28
C SER A 291 -19.66 34.51 -26.25
N ARG A 292 -20.40 33.73 -27.04
CA ARG A 292 -21.87 33.65 -27.00
C ARG A 292 -22.34 32.30 -27.45
N ALA A 293 -22.95 31.57 -26.55
CA ALA A 293 -23.68 30.37 -26.85
C ALA A 293 -24.69 30.59 -28.00
N GLY A 294 -24.66 29.74 -29.04
CA GLY A 294 -25.67 29.67 -30.06
C GLY A 294 -25.31 30.20 -31.45
N ARG A 295 -24.04 30.50 -31.77
CA ARG A 295 -23.63 30.81 -33.15
C ARG A 295 -23.47 29.62 -34.06
N GLY A 296 -23.34 28.45 -33.48
CA GLY A 296 -23.10 27.22 -34.25
C GLY A 296 -21.68 27.19 -34.84
N ARG A 297 -21.40 26.12 -35.53
CA ARG A 297 -20.09 25.80 -36.11
C ARG A 297 -19.90 26.53 -37.43
N LEU A 298 -19.05 27.55 -37.44
CA LEU A 298 -18.79 28.41 -38.61
C LEU A 298 -17.28 28.50 -38.88
N ASP A 299 -16.86 28.26 -40.12
CA ASP A 299 -15.53 28.63 -40.58
C ASP A 299 -15.45 30.13 -40.80
N GLY A 300 -14.30 30.74 -40.56
CA GLY A 300 -14.13 32.20 -40.70
C GLY A 300 -12.90 32.76 -40.02
N GLN A 301 -12.76 34.06 -40.10
CA GLN A 301 -11.64 34.81 -39.54
C GLN A 301 -12.03 35.41 -38.18
N GLY A 302 -11.25 35.12 -37.14
CA GLY A 302 -11.39 35.73 -35.83
C GLY A 302 -12.78 35.52 -35.23
N SER A 303 -13.46 36.57 -34.79
CA SER A 303 -14.80 36.51 -34.20
C SER A 303 -15.92 36.22 -35.21
N ALA A 304 -15.62 36.13 -36.53
CA ALA A 304 -16.58 35.65 -37.51
C ALA A 304 -16.70 34.13 -37.52
N ALA A 305 -15.71 33.42 -37.00
CA ALA A 305 -15.79 31.99 -36.75
C ALA A 305 -16.68 31.67 -35.54
N GLY A 306 -17.20 30.43 -35.49
CA GLY A 306 -17.98 29.94 -34.36
C GLY A 306 -17.61 28.51 -34.04
N PHE A 307 -17.67 28.18 -32.75
CA PHE A 307 -17.53 26.81 -32.20
C PHE A 307 -18.80 26.47 -31.42
N ASP A 308 -19.18 25.20 -31.46
CA ASP A 308 -20.27 24.70 -30.63
C ASP A 308 -19.74 24.32 -29.23
N GLN A 309 -18.77 23.41 -29.17
CA GLN A 309 -18.13 23.01 -27.93
C GLN A 309 -16.74 22.42 -28.21
N ILE A 310 -15.72 23.18 -27.85
CA ILE A 310 -14.34 22.70 -27.90
C ILE A 310 -14.10 21.80 -26.68
N SER A 311 -13.74 20.54 -26.92
CA SER A 311 -13.49 19.53 -25.86
C SER A 311 -12.03 19.15 -25.71
N ALA A 312 -11.21 19.33 -26.75
CA ALA A 312 -9.77 19.05 -26.73
C ALA A 312 -9.04 19.94 -27.73
N ALA A 313 -7.80 20.28 -27.46
CA ALA A 313 -6.96 21.06 -28.36
C ALA A 313 -5.50 20.59 -28.35
N THR A 314 -4.79 20.86 -29.43
CA THR A 314 -3.34 20.67 -29.58
C THR A 314 -2.78 21.74 -30.53
N ILE A 315 -1.45 21.88 -30.54
CA ILE A 315 -0.74 22.85 -31.38
C ILE A 315 0.37 22.17 -32.15
N ASP A 316 0.54 22.53 -33.44
CA ASP A 316 1.65 22.03 -34.23
C ASP A 316 2.89 22.97 -34.14
N SER A 317 4.00 22.50 -34.73
CA SER A 317 5.25 23.27 -34.75
C SER A 317 5.20 24.60 -35.52
N SER A 318 4.16 24.82 -36.29
CA SER A 318 3.92 26.05 -37.05
C SER A 318 2.97 27.02 -36.32
N GLY A 319 2.53 26.62 -35.12
CA GLY A 319 1.59 27.42 -34.30
C GLY A 319 0.14 27.30 -34.74
N ASN A 320 -0.23 26.37 -35.62
CA ASN A 320 -1.63 26.09 -35.88
C ASN A 320 -2.23 25.33 -34.72
N LEU A 321 -3.34 25.77 -34.20
CA LEU A 321 -4.16 25.06 -33.25
C LEU A 321 -5.09 24.09 -33.97
N TYR A 322 -5.24 22.92 -33.43
CA TYR A 322 -6.26 21.96 -33.84
C TYR A 322 -7.18 21.73 -32.65
N VAL A 323 -8.46 21.78 -32.89
CA VAL A 323 -9.47 21.65 -31.82
C VAL A 323 -10.54 20.63 -32.21
N ILE A 324 -10.96 19.83 -31.25
CA ILE A 324 -12.20 19.07 -31.36
C ILE A 324 -13.34 19.96 -30.97
N ASP A 325 -14.22 20.22 -31.94
CA ASP A 325 -15.48 20.97 -31.80
C ASP A 325 -16.63 19.98 -32.00
N ASP A 326 -17.09 19.38 -30.88
CA ASP A 326 -18.02 18.25 -30.86
C ASP A 326 -17.44 17.02 -31.60
N LEU A 327 -17.93 16.70 -32.79
CA LEU A 327 -17.44 15.60 -33.64
C LEU A 327 -16.62 16.07 -34.84
N TYR A 328 -16.11 17.29 -34.81
CA TYR A 328 -15.33 17.88 -35.88
C TYR A 328 -13.92 18.24 -35.43
N LEU A 329 -12.96 17.99 -36.28
CA LEU A 329 -11.60 18.52 -36.12
C LEU A 329 -11.48 19.82 -36.90
N ARG A 330 -11.17 20.93 -36.20
CA ARG A 330 -11.03 22.25 -36.77
C ARG A 330 -9.56 22.70 -36.66
N ARG A 331 -9.06 23.41 -37.66
CA ARG A 331 -7.74 24.04 -37.63
C ARG A 331 -7.91 25.56 -37.47
N VAL A 332 -7.13 26.15 -36.57
CA VAL A 332 -7.06 27.58 -36.33
C VAL A 332 -5.64 28.06 -36.57
N THR A 333 -5.43 28.94 -37.52
CA THR A 333 -4.08 29.49 -37.77
C THR A 333 -3.67 30.50 -36.68
N PRO A 334 -2.36 30.82 -36.54
CA PRO A 334 -1.89 31.86 -35.62
C PRO A 334 -2.54 33.23 -35.84
N ALA A 335 -3.06 33.50 -37.06
CA ALA A 335 -3.80 34.70 -37.42
C ALA A 335 -5.29 34.60 -37.09
N GLY A 336 -5.79 33.48 -36.57
CA GLY A 336 -7.20 33.31 -36.18
C GLY A 336 -8.15 32.86 -37.31
N LEU A 337 -7.62 32.35 -38.44
CA LEU A 337 -8.48 31.73 -39.46
C LEU A 337 -8.85 30.31 -39.05
N VAL A 338 -10.14 30.06 -38.92
CA VAL A 338 -10.74 28.75 -38.57
C VAL A 338 -11.23 28.06 -39.83
N THR A 339 -10.85 26.80 -40.00
CA THR A 339 -11.30 25.92 -41.08
C THR A 339 -11.63 24.54 -40.56
N THR A 340 -12.71 23.93 -41.01
CA THR A 340 -13.07 22.53 -40.73
C THR A 340 -12.13 21.62 -41.53
N LEU A 341 -11.37 20.76 -40.82
CA LEU A 341 -10.40 19.85 -41.43
C LEU A 341 -11.01 18.47 -41.73
N ALA A 342 -11.74 17.92 -40.76
CA ALA A 342 -12.36 16.59 -40.87
C ALA A 342 -13.53 16.43 -39.88
N GLY A 343 -14.33 15.42 -40.12
CA GLY A 343 -15.46 15.09 -39.28
C GLY A 343 -16.76 15.67 -39.76
N GLY A 344 -17.85 15.16 -39.26
CA GLY A 344 -19.18 15.65 -39.67
C GLY A 344 -20.11 14.52 -39.81
N ALA A 345 -20.75 13.81 -39.62
CA ALA A 345 -21.93 12.99 -39.83
C ALA A 345 -22.51 12.49 -38.50
N THR A 346 -23.75 12.45 -38.47
CA THR A 346 -24.63 12.18 -37.34
C THR A 346 -24.69 10.71 -36.90
N THR A 347 -23.78 9.85 -37.37
CA THR A 347 -23.92 8.40 -37.18
C THR A 347 -23.29 7.85 -35.89
N GLY A 348 -22.43 8.64 -35.22
CA GLY A 348 -21.75 8.18 -33.97
C GLY A 348 -20.81 6.97 -34.15
N MET A 349 -20.64 6.47 -35.36
CA MET A 349 -19.71 5.41 -35.70
C MET A 349 -18.48 5.99 -36.39
N PRO A 350 -17.24 5.69 -35.92
CA PRO A 350 -16.05 6.15 -36.58
C PRO A 350 -15.94 5.61 -38.02
N GLN A 351 -15.67 6.50 -38.99
CA GLN A 351 -15.48 6.12 -40.40
C GLN A 351 -14.29 6.87 -41.00
N ASP A 352 -13.41 6.12 -41.68
CA ASP A 352 -12.31 6.71 -42.47
C ASP A 352 -12.83 7.42 -43.70
N GLY A 353 -12.12 8.46 -44.15
CA GLY A 353 -12.53 9.27 -45.28
C GLY A 353 -11.73 10.56 -45.40
N SER A 354 -12.21 11.50 -46.24
CA SER A 354 -11.55 12.77 -46.40
C SER A 354 -12.51 13.92 -46.07
N GLY A 355 -12.04 14.87 -45.25
CA GLY A 355 -12.84 16.01 -44.82
C GLY A 355 -14.11 15.61 -44.11
N THR A 356 -15.25 16.17 -44.54
CA THR A 356 -16.57 15.87 -43.94
C THR A 356 -17.16 14.52 -44.34
N ALA A 357 -16.47 13.73 -45.23
CA ALA A 357 -16.83 12.33 -45.47
C ALA A 357 -16.33 11.39 -44.41
N ALA A 358 -15.38 11.81 -43.56
CA ALA A 358 -14.98 11.08 -42.37
C ALA A 358 -15.92 11.38 -41.20
N SER A 359 -16.00 10.46 -40.24
CA SER A 359 -16.71 10.67 -38.98
C SER A 359 -15.93 10.18 -37.78
N PHE A 360 -16.07 10.87 -36.64
CA PHE A 360 -15.56 10.48 -35.35
C PHE A 360 -16.71 9.95 -34.48
N GLY A 361 -16.40 9.05 -33.56
CA GLY A 361 -17.35 8.53 -32.59
C GLY A 361 -17.53 9.48 -31.41
N GLN A 362 -16.58 9.47 -30.52
CA GLN A 362 -16.46 10.40 -29.39
C GLN A 362 -14.97 10.70 -29.17
N PRO A 363 -14.40 11.69 -29.86
CA PRO A 363 -13.01 12.03 -29.71
C PRO A 363 -12.74 12.61 -28.31
N VAL A 364 -11.77 12.03 -27.60
CA VAL A 364 -11.48 12.37 -26.19
C VAL A 364 -10.17 13.13 -26.03
N SER A 365 -9.19 12.91 -26.91
CA SER A 365 -7.89 13.63 -26.84
C SER A 365 -7.23 13.69 -28.20
N ILE A 366 -6.40 14.71 -28.43
CA ILE A 366 -5.68 14.92 -29.69
C ILE A 366 -4.24 15.34 -29.46
N ALA A 367 -3.37 14.97 -30.42
CA ALA A 367 -1.98 15.40 -30.46
C ALA A 367 -1.51 15.66 -31.89
N ALA A 368 -0.78 16.75 -32.14
CA ALA A 368 -0.20 17.06 -33.45
C ALA A 368 1.25 16.58 -33.52
N ASP A 369 1.64 15.96 -34.65
CA ASP A 369 3.02 15.59 -34.92
C ASP A 369 3.80 16.72 -35.65
N ALA A 370 5.12 16.55 -35.79
CA ALA A 370 5.97 17.54 -36.44
C ALA A 370 5.68 17.73 -37.94
N ALA A 371 4.97 16.78 -38.57
CA ALA A 371 4.56 16.86 -39.98
C ALA A 371 3.18 17.53 -40.16
N GLY A 372 2.55 17.96 -39.05
CA GLY A 372 1.22 18.55 -39.04
C GLY A 372 0.08 17.56 -39.16
N ASN A 373 0.34 16.24 -38.99
CA ASN A 373 -0.75 15.29 -38.80
C ASN A 373 -1.28 15.39 -37.39
N VAL A 374 -2.57 15.17 -37.23
CA VAL A 374 -3.25 15.14 -35.92
C VAL A 374 -3.65 13.70 -35.61
N LEU A 375 -3.18 13.18 -34.49
CA LEU A 375 -3.68 11.94 -33.93
C LEU A 375 -4.88 12.24 -33.04
N VAL A 376 -5.93 11.46 -33.19
CA VAL A 376 -7.18 11.59 -32.44
C VAL A 376 -7.43 10.29 -31.70
N LEU A 377 -7.51 10.33 -30.39
CA LEU A 377 -8.03 9.24 -29.56
C LEU A 377 -9.55 9.28 -29.64
N ASP A 378 -10.15 8.33 -30.34
CA ASP A 378 -11.56 8.29 -30.66
C ASP A 378 -12.25 7.06 -30.08
N ARG A 379 -13.37 7.26 -29.43
CA ARG A 379 -14.17 6.19 -28.80
C ARG A 379 -15.37 5.85 -29.67
N ALA A 380 -15.60 4.57 -29.96
CA ALA A 380 -16.80 4.14 -30.68
C ALA A 380 -18.04 4.21 -29.80
N ILE A 381 -19.08 4.89 -30.25
CA ILE A 381 -20.36 4.95 -29.55
C ILE A 381 -21.10 3.62 -29.75
N GLY A 382 -21.59 3.02 -28.65
CA GLY A 382 -22.33 1.75 -28.68
C GLY A 382 -21.47 0.48 -28.53
N ALA A 383 -20.15 0.62 -28.47
CA ALA A 383 -19.21 -0.44 -28.12
C ALA A 383 -18.42 -0.02 -26.87
N PRO A 384 -18.89 -0.33 -25.65
CA PRO A 384 -18.20 0.07 -24.42
C PRO A 384 -16.76 -0.44 -24.43
N GLY A 385 -15.81 0.49 -24.22
CA GLY A 385 -14.39 0.17 -24.17
C GLY A 385 -13.67 0.14 -25.53
N ALA A 386 -14.33 0.34 -26.66
CA ALA A 386 -13.68 0.36 -27.96
C ALA A 386 -13.07 1.76 -28.26
N TYR A 387 -11.74 1.85 -28.26
CA TYR A 387 -11.00 3.02 -28.62
C TYR A 387 -10.17 2.82 -29.89
N ALA A 388 -9.97 3.88 -30.65
CA ALA A 388 -9.10 3.89 -31.80
C ALA A 388 -8.20 5.14 -31.81
N VAL A 389 -6.98 5.01 -32.27
CA VAL A 389 -6.14 6.16 -32.61
C VAL A 389 -6.28 6.40 -34.10
N ARG A 390 -6.86 7.54 -34.46
CA ARG A 390 -7.09 7.97 -35.84
C ARG A 390 -6.05 9.02 -36.23
N GLN A 391 -5.54 8.95 -37.43
CA GLN A 391 -4.65 9.97 -37.98
C GLN A 391 -5.41 10.85 -38.99
N VAL A 392 -5.26 12.15 -38.84
CA VAL A 392 -5.78 13.13 -39.80
C VAL A 392 -4.60 13.88 -40.40
N THR A 393 -4.47 13.81 -41.72
CA THR A 393 -3.42 14.55 -42.42
C THR A 393 -3.73 16.05 -42.52
N PRO A 394 -2.73 16.92 -42.82
CA PRO A 394 -2.99 18.35 -43.06
C PRO A 394 -4.01 18.64 -44.17
N ALA A 395 -4.21 17.70 -45.10
CA ALA A 395 -5.21 17.75 -46.17
C ALA A 395 -6.60 17.24 -45.73
N GLY A 396 -6.78 16.82 -44.47
CA GLY A 396 -8.04 16.34 -43.93
C GLY A 396 -8.37 14.87 -44.25
N ALA A 397 -7.41 14.06 -44.72
CA ALA A 397 -7.61 12.62 -44.87
C ALA A 397 -7.53 11.93 -43.51
N VAL A 398 -8.55 11.20 -43.12
CA VAL A 398 -8.66 10.46 -41.87
C VAL A 398 -8.46 8.97 -42.14
N SER A 399 -7.59 8.36 -41.38
CA SER A 399 -7.34 6.92 -41.41
C SER A 399 -7.18 6.38 -40.00
N THR A 400 -7.71 5.21 -39.74
CA THR A 400 -7.50 4.50 -38.47
C THR A 400 -6.12 3.88 -38.44
N ARG A 401 -5.31 4.23 -37.43
CA ARG A 401 -3.96 3.68 -37.23
C ARG A 401 -3.96 2.47 -36.33
N TYR A 402 -4.71 2.55 -35.23
CA TYR A 402 -4.76 1.52 -34.20
C TYR A 402 -6.20 1.38 -33.72
N THR A 403 -6.67 0.14 -33.57
CA THR A 403 -7.97 -0.18 -32.96
C THR A 403 -7.80 -1.17 -31.83
N GLU A 404 -8.72 -1.13 -30.88
CA GLU A 404 -8.91 -2.25 -29.96
C GLU A 404 -9.28 -3.51 -30.78
N ASN A 405 -8.64 -4.65 -30.46
CA ASN A 405 -8.90 -5.94 -31.12
C ASN A 405 -8.66 -5.99 -32.64
N ASP A 406 -7.63 -5.35 -33.17
CA ASP A 406 -7.20 -5.66 -34.54
C ASP A 406 -6.53 -7.03 -34.57
N PRO A 407 -7.20 -8.08 -35.12
CA PRO A 407 -6.62 -9.43 -35.22
C PRO A 407 -5.37 -9.49 -36.09
N ALA A 408 -5.09 -8.46 -36.91
CA ALA A 408 -3.91 -8.38 -37.77
C ALA A 408 -2.67 -7.82 -37.03
N THR A 409 -2.87 -7.01 -35.98
CA THR A 409 -1.80 -6.34 -35.26
C THR A 409 -1.66 -6.81 -33.81
N GLY A 410 -2.63 -7.54 -33.25
CA GLY A 410 -2.64 -7.99 -31.85
C GLY A 410 -2.68 -6.83 -30.85
N GLY A 411 -3.12 -5.64 -31.29
CA GLY A 411 -3.13 -4.42 -30.48
C GLY A 411 -4.28 -4.43 -29.46
N GLU A 412 -3.94 -4.21 -28.21
CA GLU A 412 -4.90 -4.13 -27.11
C GLU A 412 -5.00 -2.68 -26.59
N LEU A 413 -5.78 -1.83 -27.29
CA LEU A 413 -6.33 -0.62 -26.66
C LEU A 413 -7.58 -1.03 -25.87
N SER A 414 -7.43 -1.82 -24.80
CA SER A 414 -8.59 -2.29 -24.06
C SER A 414 -9.11 -1.22 -23.08
N GLY A 415 -10.42 -1.20 -22.85
CA GLY A 415 -11.08 -0.27 -21.95
C GLY A 415 -10.66 -0.37 -20.48
N ALA A 416 -9.75 -1.31 -20.14
CA ALA A 416 -9.09 -1.39 -18.85
C ALA A 416 -7.96 -0.35 -18.71
N THR A 417 -7.37 0.11 -19.83
CA THR A 417 -6.21 1.02 -19.84
C THR A 417 -6.51 2.40 -20.44
N VAL A 418 -7.63 2.57 -21.14
CA VAL A 418 -8.04 3.82 -21.77
C VAL A 418 -9.38 4.26 -21.17
N SER A 419 -9.41 5.42 -20.56
CA SER A 419 -10.59 6.05 -19.94
C SER A 419 -11.00 7.32 -20.70
N PRO A 420 -12.18 7.90 -20.43
CA PRO A 420 -12.55 9.20 -20.97
C PRO A 420 -11.60 10.34 -20.60
N ASN A 421 -10.76 10.16 -19.58
CA ASN A 421 -9.78 11.14 -19.12
C ASN A 421 -8.36 10.83 -19.64
N THR A 422 -8.20 9.86 -20.54
CA THR A 422 -6.88 9.52 -21.11
C THR A 422 -6.38 10.67 -21.99
N ILE A 423 -5.17 11.13 -21.73
CA ILE A 423 -4.50 12.19 -22.47
C ILE A 423 -3.58 11.57 -23.52
N LEU A 424 -3.72 11.96 -24.78
CA LEU A 424 -2.83 11.59 -25.87
C LEU A 424 -1.82 12.72 -26.14
N ARG A 425 -0.53 12.38 -26.16
CA ARG A 425 0.56 13.30 -26.54
C ARG A 425 1.55 12.59 -27.49
N ILE A 426 2.41 13.36 -28.13
CA ILE A 426 3.51 12.82 -28.94
C ILE A 426 4.81 13.29 -28.31
N ASN A 427 5.72 12.33 -28.00
CA ASN A 427 7.03 12.65 -27.45
C ASN A 427 8.02 13.12 -28.54
N SER A 428 9.22 13.56 -28.15
CA SER A 428 10.26 14.03 -29.09
C SER A 428 10.73 13.00 -30.12
N ALA A 429 10.53 11.70 -29.88
CA ALA A 429 10.79 10.65 -30.85
C ALA A 429 9.66 10.46 -31.88
N GLY A 430 8.60 11.26 -31.80
CA GLY A 430 7.41 11.13 -32.65
C GLY A 430 6.51 9.95 -32.26
N THR A 431 6.71 9.37 -31.08
CA THR A 431 5.93 8.23 -30.58
C THR A 431 4.70 8.74 -29.83
N PRO A 432 3.50 8.23 -30.17
CA PRO A 432 2.31 8.56 -29.39
C PRO A 432 2.42 7.95 -27.98
N VAL A 433 2.02 8.73 -26.98
CA VAL A 433 1.99 8.36 -25.57
C VAL A 433 0.59 8.62 -25.02
N LEU A 434 0.03 7.61 -24.38
CA LEU A 434 -1.22 7.70 -23.62
C LEU A 434 -0.90 7.84 -22.14
N ALA A 435 -1.48 8.83 -21.50
CA ALA A 435 -1.38 9.06 -20.06
C ALA A 435 -2.71 8.77 -19.39
N SER A 436 -2.72 7.88 -18.42
CA SER A 436 -3.90 7.53 -17.62
C SER A 436 -3.51 6.89 -16.30
N LEU A 437 -4.28 7.13 -15.25
CA LEU A 437 -4.24 6.37 -13.99
C LEU A 437 -2.82 6.07 -13.44
N GLY A 438 -1.95 7.08 -13.39
CA GLY A 438 -0.61 6.93 -12.80
C GLY A 438 0.44 6.31 -13.72
N GLN A 439 0.13 6.09 -15.01
CA GLN A 439 1.11 5.58 -15.99
C GLN A 439 1.08 6.34 -17.29
N LEU A 440 2.21 6.26 -17.98
CA LEU A 440 2.40 6.67 -19.37
C LEU A 440 2.71 5.42 -20.18
N GLN A 441 1.98 5.21 -21.28
CA GLN A 441 2.18 4.08 -22.19
C GLN A 441 2.48 4.58 -23.59
N SER A 442 3.55 4.09 -24.21
CA SER A 442 3.84 4.38 -25.62
C SER A 442 3.04 3.45 -26.52
N VAL A 443 2.58 3.96 -27.66
CA VAL A 443 1.92 3.17 -28.69
C VAL A 443 2.96 2.73 -29.71
N ALA A 444 3.24 1.43 -29.75
CA ALA A 444 4.17 0.83 -30.73
C ALA A 444 3.60 0.94 -32.16
N ALA A 445 4.46 0.76 -33.16
CA ALA A 445 4.03 0.77 -34.57
C ALA A 445 3.02 -0.35 -34.91
N SER A 446 2.96 -1.42 -34.10
CA SER A 446 1.97 -2.48 -34.16
C SER A 446 0.59 -2.11 -33.57
N GLY A 447 0.50 -0.96 -32.86
CA GLY A 447 -0.66 -0.60 -32.06
C GLY A 447 -0.65 -1.12 -30.62
N SER A 448 0.33 -1.96 -30.26
CA SER A 448 0.44 -2.47 -28.88
C SER A 448 0.85 -1.36 -27.93
N LEU A 449 0.26 -1.35 -26.74
CA LEU A 449 0.66 -0.46 -25.65
C LEU A 449 1.88 -1.03 -24.93
N MET A 450 2.88 -0.20 -24.75
CA MET A 450 4.12 -0.55 -24.05
C MET A 450 4.33 0.38 -22.87
N PRO A 451 4.62 -0.13 -21.66
CA PRO A 451 4.95 0.72 -20.54
C PRO A 451 6.06 1.70 -20.91
N PHE A 452 5.84 2.99 -20.67
CA PHE A 452 6.81 4.05 -20.95
C PHE A 452 7.35 4.67 -19.65
N ALA A 453 6.47 5.06 -18.75
CA ALA A 453 6.82 5.55 -17.42
C ALA A 453 5.64 5.38 -16.44
N GLY A 454 5.94 5.17 -15.17
CA GLY A 454 4.93 4.83 -14.19
C GLY A 454 4.50 3.36 -14.26
N LEU A 455 3.61 2.97 -13.38
CA LEU A 455 3.02 1.64 -13.37
C LEU A 455 1.51 1.78 -13.16
N GLU A 456 0.73 1.01 -13.91
CA GLU A 456 -0.73 1.00 -13.76
C GLU A 456 -1.11 0.56 -12.34
N GLY A 457 -1.82 1.44 -11.66
CA GLY A 457 -2.36 1.20 -10.36
C GLY A 457 -3.84 0.94 -10.42
N ASN A 458 -4.24 -0.27 -10.62
CA ASN A 458 -5.53 -0.82 -10.20
C ASN A 458 -5.61 -2.30 -10.58
N SER A 459 -5.01 -3.20 -9.78
CA SER A 459 -5.52 -4.55 -9.80
C SER A 459 -6.73 -4.60 -8.86
N GLU A 460 -7.92 -4.58 -9.41
CA GLU A 460 -9.14 -4.93 -8.68
C GLU A 460 -9.11 -6.37 -8.15
N PHE A 461 -8.00 -7.08 -8.34
CA PHE A 461 -7.87 -8.52 -8.07
C PHE A 461 -6.58 -8.83 -7.31
N GLU A 462 -6.72 -9.70 -6.34
CA GLU A 462 -5.61 -10.34 -5.64
C GLU A 462 -4.86 -11.29 -6.59
N VAL A 463 -3.52 -11.19 -6.63
CA VAL A 463 -2.67 -12.04 -7.46
C VAL A 463 -1.60 -12.71 -6.60
N ASP A 464 -1.56 -14.04 -6.63
CA ASP A 464 -0.47 -14.85 -6.06
C ASP A 464 0.74 -14.84 -6.99
N GLY A 465 1.93 -15.03 -6.45
CA GLY A 465 3.15 -15.13 -7.23
C GLY A 465 4.40 -14.63 -6.54
N PRO A 466 5.54 -14.55 -7.26
CA PRO A 466 6.77 -13.98 -6.72
C PRO A 466 6.62 -12.52 -6.32
N GLY A 467 7.27 -12.11 -5.23
CA GLY A 467 7.26 -10.78 -4.63
C GLY A 467 6.64 -9.64 -5.42
N ALA A 468 7.38 -9.12 -6.37
CA ALA A 468 6.95 -7.97 -7.18
C ALA A 468 5.76 -8.25 -8.12
N SER A 469 5.46 -9.51 -8.42
CA SER A 469 4.31 -9.91 -9.25
C SER A 469 3.04 -10.08 -8.46
N ALA A 470 3.14 -10.27 -7.13
CA ALA A 470 1.99 -10.39 -6.27
C ALA A 470 1.24 -9.06 -6.15
N ARG A 471 -0.06 -9.14 -5.92
CA ARG A 471 -0.93 -7.96 -5.72
C ARG A 471 -1.80 -8.17 -4.49
N PHE A 472 -1.88 -7.14 -3.68
CA PHE A 472 -2.83 -7.01 -2.59
C PHE A 472 -3.84 -5.91 -2.96
N VAL A 473 -5.09 -6.06 -2.50
CA VAL A 473 -6.15 -5.06 -2.76
C VAL A 473 -6.20 -4.03 -1.63
N ALA A 474 -6.39 -4.49 -0.41
CA ALA A 474 -6.41 -3.63 0.76
C ALA A 474 -5.84 -4.39 1.97
N PRO A 475 -4.52 -4.55 2.04
CA PRO A 475 -3.85 -5.23 3.14
C PRO A 475 -4.00 -4.40 4.43
N ARG A 476 -4.39 -5.05 5.54
CA ARG A 476 -4.72 -4.35 6.78
C ARG A 476 -4.00 -4.83 8.03
N LEU A 477 -3.87 -6.14 8.20
CA LEU A 477 -3.32 -6.75 9.41
C LEU A 477 -2.19 -7.69 9.05
N LEU A 478 -1.17 -7.75 9.90
CA LEU A 478 -0.01 -8.61 9.77
C LEU A 478 0.20 -9.49 10.99
N ALA A 479 0.59 -10.74 10.74
CA ALA A 479 1.23 -11.61 11.70
C ALA A 479 2.48 -12.25 11.09
N ALA A 480 3.42 -12.68 11.91
CA ALA A 480 4.57 -13.46 11.46
C ALA A 480 4.68 -14.74 12.30
N ASP A 481 5.13 -15.83 11.66
CA ASP A 481 5.49 -17.06 12.36
C ASP A 481 7.00 -17.15 12.60
N MET A 482 7.41 -18.14 13.37
CA MET A 482 8.83 -18.40 13.68
C MET A 482 9.63 -18.91 12.48
N SER A 483 9.01 -19.21 11.34
CA SER A 483 9.67 -19.58 10.08
C SER A 483 9.95 -18.38 9.19
N GLY A 484 9.56 -17.16 9.63
CA GLY A 484 9.72 -15.90 8.88
C GLY A 484 8.65 -15.68 7.83
N ASN A 485 7.57 -16.48 7.80
CA ASN A 485 6.43 -16.18 6.95
C ASN A 485 5.64 -15.02 7.55
N VAL A 486 5.14 -14.14 6.68
CA VAL A 486 4.24 -13.04 7.04
C VAL A 486 2.84 -13.38 6.53
N TYR A 487 1.86 -13.27 7.39
CA TYR A 487 0.47 -13.50 7.07
C TYR A 487 -0.25 -12.16 6.99
N VAL A 488 -0.99 -11.94 5.90
CA VAL A 488 -1.62 -10.67 5.56
C VAL A 488 -3.12 -10.90 5.45
N ILE A 489 -3.91 -10.15 6.19
CA ILE A 489 -5.34 -10.01 5.92
C ILE A 489 -5.47 -8.99 4.79
N ASP A 490 -5.99 -9.46 3.65
CA ASP A 490 -6.30 -8.65 2.49
C ASP A 490 -7.82 -8.62 2.32
N THR A 491 -8.40 -7.44 2.22
CA THR A 491 -9.86 -7.29 2.12
C THR A 491 -10.22 -6.91 0.70
N VAL A 492 -11.02 -7.73 0.03
CA VAL A 492 -11.54 -7.39 -1.30
C VAL A 492 -12.45 -6.17 -1.18
N GLY A 493 -12.03 -5.07 -1.81
CA GLY A 493 -12.77 -3.82 -1.78
C GLY A 493 -14.11 -3.96 -2.50
N VAL A 494 -15.20 -3.56 -1.84
CA VAL A 494 -16.43 -3.21 -2.56
C VAL A 494 -16.24 -1.79 -3.09
N PRO A 495 -16.48 -1.52 -4.39
CA PRO A 495 -16.44 -0.17 -4.92
C PRO A 495 -17.30 0.76 -4.06
N ALA A 496 -16.81 1.97 -3.80
CA ALA A 496 -17.54 3.00 -3.07
C ALA A 496 -18.83 3.37 -3.83
N GLY A 497 -19.94 2.71 -3.50
CA GLY A 497 -21.27 2.98 -4.03
C GLY A 497 -22.32 2.71 -2.94
N PRO A 498 -23.50 3.33 -3.03
CA PRO A 498 -24.55 3.15 -2.02
C PRO A 498 -25.26 1.81 -2.21
N LEU A 499 -24.58 0.69 -1.89
CA LEU A 499 -25.19 -0.63 -1.93
C LEU A 499 -25.14 -1.30 -0.55
N PRO A 500 -26.18 -2.11 -0.24
CA PRO A 500 -26.31 -2.72 1.07
C PRO A 500 -25.29 -3.82 1.28
N SER A 501 -24.59 -3.74 2.39
CA SER A 501 -23.94 -4.79 3.18
C SER A 501 -23.90 -6.20 2.55
N LEU A 502 -22.92 -6.45 1.68
CA LEU A 502 -22.42 -7.80 1.48
C LEU A 502 -21.32 -8.09 2.50
N PRO A 503 -21.21 -9.31 3.02
CA PRO A 503 -20.07 -9.66 3.88
C PRO A 503 -18.80 -9.44 3.08
N LEU A 504 -17.89 -8.62 3.62
CA LEU A 504 -16.55 -8.43 3.07
C LEU A 504 -15.85 -9.79 3.12
N GLY A 505 -15.55 -10.38 1.98
CA GLY A 505 -14.72 -11.57 1.89
C GLY A 505 -13.34 -11.25 2.48
N LEU A 506 -12.93 -12.01 3.49
CA LEU A 506 -11.61 -11.91 4.09
C LEU A 506 -10.71 -12.89 3.36
N THR A 507 -9.66 -12.39 2.75
CA THR A 507 -8.60 -13.22 2.16
C THR A 507 -7.39 -13.23 3.08
N LEU A 508 -6.93 -14.42 3.46
CA LEU A 508 -5.68 -14.59 4.18
C LEU A 508 -4.58 -14.98 3.19
N ARG A 509 -3.57 -14.13 3.09
CA ARG A 509 -2.41 -14.32 2.22
C ARG A 509 -1.17 -14.63 3.04
N LYS A 510 -0.36 -15.57 2.57
CA LYS A 510 0.95 -15.90 3.14
C LYS A 510 2.04 -15.35 2.24
N VAL A 511 2.96 -14.58 2.81
CA VAL A 511 4.19 -14.10 2.19
C VAL A 511 5.34 -14.88 2.79
N ALA A 512 6.02 -15.67 1.98
CA ALA A 512 7.20 -16.40 2.41
C ALA A 512 8.43 -15.48 2.53
N PRO A 513 9.52 -15.90 3.22
CA PRO A 513 10.73 -15.08 3.38
C PRO A 513 11.39 -14.63 2.07
N ASP A 514 11.18 -15.37 0.97
CA ASP A 514 11.64 -15.01 -0.38
C ASP A 514 10.71 -14.00 -1.09
N GLY A 515 9.64 -13.57 -0.42
CA GLY A 515 8.64 -12.66 -0.94
C GLY A 515 7.53 -13.32 -1.76
N SER A 516 7.56 -14.63 -2.00
CA SER A 516 6.47 -15.30 -2.71
C SER A 516 5.17 -15.27 -1.92
N VAL A 517 4.07 -14.97 -2.60
CA VAL A 517 2.74 -14.82 -2.01
C VAL A 517 1.84 -15.97 -2.46
N THR A 518 1.13 -16.56 -1.50
CA THR A 518 0.10 -17.56 -1.75
C THR A 518 -1.15 -17.26 -0.94
N THR A 519 -2.31 -17.46 -1.52
CA THR A 519 -3.59 -17.37 -0.83
C THR A 519 -3.81 -18.63 -0.01
N LEU A 520 -3.97 -18.49 1.31
CA LEU A 520 -4.26 -19.59 2.23
C LEU A 520 -5.76 -19.86 2.35
N ALA A 521 -6.55 -18.81 2.51
CA ALA A 521 -7.99 -18.92 2.67
C ALA A 521 -8.69 -17.72 2.03
N LYS A 522 -9.85 -17.98 1.40
CA LYS A 522 -10.74 -16.95 0.86
C LYS A 522 -12.10 -17.05 1.52
N ASP A 523 -12.77 -15.90 1.67
CA ASP A 523 -14.10 -15.79 2.27
C ASP A 523 -14.19 -16.42 3.68
N SER A 524 -13.05 -16.51 4.37
CA SER A 524 -12.96 -17.02 5.72
C SER A 524 -13.34 -15.94 6.73
N ALA A 525 -13.88 -16.36 7.86
CA ALA A 525 -14.36 -15.55 8.98
C ALA A 525 -15.55 -14.63 8.68
N ALA A 526 -16.62 -14.85 9.39
CA ALA A 526 -17.81 -14.01 9.30
C ALA A 526 -17.62 -12.71 10.11
N GLY A 527 -17.15 -11.63 9.49
CA GLY A 527 -17.08 -10.32 10.16
C GLY A 527 -15.86 -9.49 9.80
N THR A 528 -15.74 -8.34 10.46
CA THR A 528 -14.57 -7.45 10.33
C THR A 528 -13.42 -7.98 11.18
N PRO A 529 -12.23 -8.26 10.60
CA PRO A 529 -11.07 -8.69 11.35
C PRO A 529 -10.58 -7.55 12.26
N SER A 530 -10.24 -7.90 13.51
CA SER A 530 -9.80 -6.97 14.55
C SER A 530 -8.40 -7.25 15.07
N GLY A 531 -7.86 -8.45 14.83
CA GLY A 531 -6.50 -8.84 15.21
C GLY A 531 -6.11 -10.15 14.55
N ILE A 532 -4.82 -10.38 14.38
CA ILE A 532 -4.24 -11.58 13.80
C ILE A 532 -2.96 -11.96 14.54
N VAL A 533 -2.76 -13.25 14.78
CA VAL A 533 -1.50 -13.82 15.30
C VAL A 533 -1.21 -15.16 14.64
N ALA A 534 0.06 -15.56 14.57
CA ALA A 534 0.47 -16.86 14.05
C ALA A 534 1.26 -17.64 15.12
N ASP A 535 0.99 -18.94 15.28
CA ASP A 535 1.74 -19.79 16.18
C ASP A 535 2.98 -20.41 15.49
N ALA A 536 3.84 -21.07 16.29
CA ALA A 536 5.06 -21.70 15.79
C ALA A 536 4.81 -22.87 14.80
N ALA A 537 3.59 -23.41 14.75
CA ALA A 537 3.20 -24.44 13.81
C ALA A 537 2.64 -23.88 12.49
N GLY A 538 2.60 -22.55 12.36
CA GLY A 538 2.07 -21.85 11.20
C GLY A 538 0.55 -21.82 11.15
N ASN A 539 -0.15 -22.13 12.26
CA ASN A 539 -1.58 -21.82 12.33
C ASN A 539 -1.77 -20.32 12.54
N VAL A 540 -2.71 -19.76 11.84
CA VAL A 540 -3.07 -18.34 11.95
C VAL A 540 -4.38 -18.23 12.71
N TYR A 541 -4.42 -17.34 13.67
CA TYR A 541 -5.64 -17.03 14.42
C TYR A 541 -6.08 -15.60 14.11
N VAL A 542 -7.36 -15.45 13.83
CA VAL A 542 -7.97 -14.16 13.49
C VAL A 542 -9.14 -13.90 14.43
N SER A 543 -9.12 -12.76 15.10
CA SER A 543 -10.32 -12.25 15.80
C SER A 543 -11.18 -11.47 14.82
N ALA A 544 -12.48 -11.74 14.80
CA ALA A 544 -13.41 -11.05 13.95
C ALA A 544 -14.70 -10.69 14.70
N VAL A 545 -15.23 -9.50 14.41
CA VAL A 545 -16.49 -8.99 14.94
C VAL A 545 -17.53 -9.03 13.82
N PRO A 546 -18.68 -9.71 14.00
CA PRO A 546 -19.72 -9.80 12.98
C PRO A 546 -20.23 -8.42 12.56
N LEU A 547 -20.37 -8.22 11.24
CA LEU A 547 -20.99 -7.01 10.68
C LEU A 547 -22.52 -7.13 10.80
N TYR A 548 -23.18 -6.09 11.31
CA TYR A 548 -24.64 -5.99 11.26
C TYR A 548 -25.10 -4.71 10.59
N GLY A 549 -26.13 -4.89 9.70
CA GLY A 549 -26.68 -3.80 8.89
C GLY A 549 -27.28 -2.66 9.72
N SER A 550 -27.56 -1.57 9.07
CA SER A 550 -28.11 -0.22 9.35
C SER A 550 -28.60 0.19 10.75
N LYS A 551 -28.41 -0.59 11.82
CA LYS A 551 -28.89 -0.29 13.19
C LYS A 551 -27.80 -0.25 14.26
N GLY A 552 -26.54 -0.04 13.90
CA GLY A 552 -25.46 0.15 14.89
C GLY A 552 -24.69 -1.14 15.22
N LEU A 553 -23.51 -0.98 15.82
CA LEU A 553 -22.61 -2.04 16.25
C LEU A 553 -23.32 -2.94 17.26
N THR A 554 -23.65 -4.15 16.87
CA THR A 554 -23.93 -5.23 17.80
C THR A 554 -22.65 -5.99 17.99
N GLY A 555 -22.17 -6.11 19.23
CA GLY A 555 -20.96 -6.86 19.52
C GLY A 555 -21.21 -8.38 19.44
N GLY A 556 -20.27 -9.10 19.93
CA GLY A 556 -20.12 -10.54 19.75
C GLY A 556 -19.03 -10.78 18.73
N GLY A 557 -18.18 -11.74 18.99
CA GLY A 557 -17.07 -12.02 18.09
C GLY A 557 -16.54 -13.43 18.29
N GLY A 558 -15.81 -13.88 17.30
CA GLY A 558 -15.15 -15.17 17.30
C GLY A 558 -13.66 -15.06 17.06
N ILE A 559 -12.97 -16.06 17.52
CA ILE A 559 -11.58 -16.33 17.18
C ILE A 559 -11.58 -17.51 16.21
N TYR A 560 -11.08 -17.29 15.03
CA TYR A 560 -10.98 -18.29 13.97
C TYR A 560 -9.55 -18.79 13.89
N LYS A 561 -9.39 -20.11 13.71
CA LYS A 561 -8.11 -20.75 13.46
C LYS A 561 -8.06 -21.18 12.00
N ILE A 562 -7.04 -20.75 11.29
CA ILE A 562 -6.73 -21.16 9.92
C ILE A 562 -5.43 -21.98 9.97
N THR A 563 -5.51 -23.21 9.50
CA THR A 563 -4.36 -24.13 9.46
C THR A 563 -3.49 -23.89 8.22
N PRO A 564 -2.22 -24.35 8.19
CA PRO A 564 -1.35 -24.16 7.03
C PRO A 564 -1.87 -24.73 5.70
N ASP A 565 -2.82 -25.65 5.73
CA ASP A 565 -3.53 -26.20 4.57
C ASP A 565 -4.80 -25.39 4.20
N GLY A 566 -5.01 -24.24 4.85
CA GLY A 566 -6.09 -23.30 4.52
C GLY A 566 -7.46 -23.63 5.12
N LYS A 567 -7.54 -24.65 5.99
CA LYS A 567 -8.80 -24.99 6.65
C LYS A 567 -9.06 -24.02 7.79
N ASP A 568 -10.18 -23.33 7.77
CA ASP A 568 -10.62 -22.45 8.82
C ASP A 568 -11.70 -23.11 9.71
N VAL A 569 -11.64 -22.80 10.99
CA VAL A 569 -12.62 -23.24 12.00
C VAL A 569 -12.83 -22.14 13.04
N LEU A 570 -14.06 -22.00 13.52
CA LEU A 570 -14.34 -21.18 14.70
C LEU A 570 -13.70 -21.87 15.92
N PHE A 571 -12.65 -21.25 16.46
CA PHE A 571 -11.86 -21.80 17.56
C PHE A 571 -12.47 -21.47 18.92
N ALA A 572 -12.95 -20.23 19.12
CA ALA A 572 -13.62 -19.80 20.32
C ALA A 572 -14.59 -18.64 20.04
N GLY A 573 -15.63 -18.52 20.85
CA GLY A 573 -16.61 -17.46 20.71
C GLY A 573 -17.74 -17.77 19.76
N SER A 574 -18.33 -16.75 19.11
CA SER A 574 -19.50 -16.87 18.25
C SER A 574 -19.26 -16.26 16.86
N ALA A 575 -19.74 -16.95 15.82
CA ALA A 575 -19.79 -16.42 14.46
C ALA A 575 -20.98 -15.47 14.22
N SER A 576 -21.93 -15.41 15.15
CA SER A 576 -23.16 -14.63 15.03
C SER A 576 -23.11 -13.38 15.89
N ALA A 577 -23.66 -12.29 15.38
CA ALA A 577 -23.84 -11.08 16.15
C ALA A 577 -24.82 -11.30 17.32
N VAL A 578 -24.49 -10.79 18.49
CA VAL A 578 -25.29 -10.89 19.70
C VAL A 578 -25.63 -9.49 20.18
N ALA A 579 -26.90 -9.25 20.50
CA ALA A 579 -27.29 -8.00 21.15
C ALA A 579 -26.76 -8.00 22.59
N ASN A 580 -26.01 -6.96 23.00
CA ASN A 580 -25.38 -6.82 24.31
C ASN A 580 -24.50 -8.03 24.69
N PRO A 581 -23.42 -8.29 23.92
CA PRO A 581 -22.53 -9.39 24.20
C PRO A 581 -21.81 -9.18 25.53
N THR A 582 -21.71 -10.26 26.31
CA THR A 582 -20.95 -10.29 27.55
C THR A 582 -19.71 -11.14 27.38
N SER A 583 -18.62 -10.77 28.02
CA SER A 583 -17.38 -11.53 28.04
C SER A 583 -17.50 -12.66 29.09
N VAL A 584 -17.72 -13.91 28.64
CA VAL A 584 -17.88 -15.09 29.52
C VAL A 584 -16.81 -16.12 29.24
N ASP A 585 -16.19 -16.64 30.30
CA ASP A 585 -15.21 -17.74 30.21
C ASP A 585 -15.89 -19.05 29.83
N GLY A 586 -15.16 -19.92 29.15
CA GLY A 586 -15.71 -21.19 28.69
C GLY A 586 -14.77 -21.91 27.73
N SER A 587 -15.22 -23.05 27.20
CA SER A 587 -14.45 -23.84 26.22
C SER A 587 -15.04 -23.69 24.82
N GLY A 588 -14.22 -23.31 23.87
CA GLY A 588 -14.60 -23.14 22.47
C GLY A 588 -15.78 -22.18 22.29
N THR A 589 -16.85 -22.62 21.63
CA THR A 589 -18.04 -21.84 21.37
C THR A 589 -18.94 -21.59 22.60
N ALA A 590 -18.61 -22.18 23.76
CA ALA A 590 -19.28 -21.85 25.03
C ALA A 590 -18.76 -20.55 25.64
N ALA A 591 -17.56 -20.08 25.24
CA ALA A 591 -17.07 -18.76 25.60
C ALA A 591 -17.75 -17.68 24.76
N THR A 592 -17.86 -16.46 25.31
CA THR A 592 -18.34 -15.30 24.57
C THR A 592 -17.38 -14.13 24.66
N PHE A 593 -17.32 -13.34 23.61
CA PHE A 593 -16.55 -12.10 23.53
C PHE A 593 -17.47 -10.94 23.17
N SER A 594 -17.06 -9.74 23.56
CA SER A 594 -17.75 -8.50 23.18
C SER A 594 -17.14 -7.87 21.93
N LEU A 595 -15.93 -7.36 22.02
CA LEU A 595 -15.13 -6.84 20.90
C LEU A 595 -13.72 -7.41 21.01
N PRO A 596 -13.51 -8.67 20.64
CA PRO A 596 -12.21 -9.32 20.80
C PRO A 596 -11.18 -8.78 19.81
N GLN A 597 -9.96 -8.54 20.31
CA GLN A 597 -8.78 -8.21 19.51
C GLN A 597 -7.63 -9.11 19.95
N LEU A 598 -7.18 -9.99 19.08
CA LEU A 598 -5.96 -10.78 19.30
C LEU A 598 -4.74 -9.86 19.34
N VAL A 599 -3.90 -10.04 20.36
CA VAL A 599 -2.72 -9.20 20.60
C VAL A 599 -1.42 -9.98 20.69
N GLY A 600 -1.47 -11.32 20.85
CA GLY A 600 -0.27 -12.13 20.89
C GLY A 600 -0.54 -13.60 21.09
N VAL A 601 0.50 -14.40 20.89
CA VAL A 601 0.57 -15.83 21.18
C VAL A 601 1.89 -16.12 21.89
N ASP A 602 1.88 -16.95 22.92
CA ASP A 602 3.09 -17.37 23.61
C ASP A 602 3.69 -18.67 23.02
N SER A 603 4.88 -19.04 23.50
CA SER A 603 5.56 -20.26 23.06
C SER A 603 4.84 -21.57 23.44
N ALA A 604 3.89 -21.52 24.36
CA ALA A 604 3.02 -22.65 24.71
C ALA A 604 1.77 -22.71 23.83
N GLY A 605 1.57 -21.73 22.94
CA GLY A 605 0.42 -21.64 22.05
C GLY A 605 -0.81 -21.01 22.70
N ASN A 606 -0.69 -20.36 23.86
CA ASN A 606 -1.79 -19.62 24.44
C ASN A 606 -1.95 -18.28 23.69
N LEU A 607 -3.19 -17.99 23.32
CA LEU A 607 -3.55 -16.72 22.65
C LEU A 607 -3.97 -15.70 23.69
N TYR A 608 -3.64 -14.44 23.45
CA TYR A 608 -4.00 -13.32 24.31
C TYR A 608 -4.92 -12.36 23.56
N VAL A 609 -6.00 -11.96 24.23
CA VAL A 609 -7.08 -11.18 23.65
C VAL A 609 -7.40 -9.99 24.54
N ASN A 610 -7.46 -8.81 23.97
CA ASN A 610 -8.14 -7.65 24.50
C ASN A 610 -9.62 -7.78 24.15
N ASP A 611 -10.50 -7.89 25.14
CA ASP A 611 -11.94 -7.95 24.92
C ASP A 611 -12.58 -6.72 25.56
N THR A 612 -13.07 -5.80 24.75
CA THR A 612 -13.65 -4.54 25.25
C THR A 612 -15.16 -4.65 25.24
N PRO A 613 -15.82 -4.68 26.43
CA PRO A 613 -17.26 -4.72 26.48
C PRO A 613 -17.89 -3.48 25.82
N LEU A 614 -18.92 -3.69 25.03
CA LEU A 614 -19.60 -2.63 24.29
C LEU A 614 -20.11 -1.54 25.26
N GLY A 615 -19.69 -0.29 25.03
CA GLY A 615 -20.02 0.85 25.88
C GLY A 615 -19.23 0.96 27.20
N ALA A 616 -18.25 0.08 27.42
CA ALA A 616 -17.35 0.16 28.57
C ALA A 616 -16.03 0.86 28.22
N SER A 617 -15.48 1.60 29.18
CA SER A 617 -14.15 2.22 29.06
C SER A 617 -13.01 1.30 29.51
N LYS A 618 -13.32 0.08 29.98
CA LYS A 618 -12.31 -0.84 30.52
C LYS A 618 -12.29 -2.14 29.71
N THR A 619 -11.11 -2.48 29.22
CA THR A 619 -10.82 -3.75 28.53
C THR A 619 -10.69 -4.89 29.52
N VAL A 620 -11.20 -6.07 29.15
CA VAL A 620 -11.02 -7.35 29.85
C VAL A 620 -9.94 -8.12 29.10
N TYR A 621 -8.92 -8.57 29.82
CA TYR A 621 -7.86 -9.39 29.23
C TYR A 621 -8.22 -10.86 29.31
N ARG A 622 -8.11 -11.58 28.20
CA ARG A 622 -8.46 -12.99 28.10
C ARG A 622 -7.27 -13.81 27.58
N MET A 623 -7.12 -15.01 28.09
CA MET A 623 -6.20 -16.01 27.58
C MET A 623 -7.01 -17.18 27.01
N ILE A 624 -6.59 -17.72 25.86
CA ILE A 624 -7.19 -18.90 25.23
C ILE A 624 -6.09 -19.96 25.11
N SER A 625 -6.28 -21.09 25.78
CA SER A 625 -5.33 -22.20 25.70
C SER A 625 -5.37 -22.88 24.31
N PRO A 626 -4.36 -23.71 23.95
CA PRO A 626 -4.38 -24.51 22.72
C PRO A 626 -5.57 -25.48 22.60
N LEU A 627 -6.24 -25.76 23.73
CA LEU A 627 -7.47 -26.56 23.79
C LEU A 627 -8.74 -25.71 23.73
N ALA A 628 -8.62 -24.44 23.31
CA ALA A 628 -9.71 -23.48 23.20
C ALA A 628 -10.41 -23.14 24.53
N VAL A 629 -9.76 -23.32 25.69
CA VAL A 629 -10.31 -22.88 26.97
C VAL A 629 -9.99 -21.41 27.17
N VAL A 630 -11.06 -20.60 27.29
CA VAL A 630 -10.98 -19.14 27.48
C VAL A 630 -11.09 -18.83 28.96
N THR A 631 -10.15 -18.05 29.47
CA THR A 631 -10.11 -17.59 30.87
C THR A 631 -9.81 -16.11 30.97
N THR A 632 -10.47 -15.43 31.88
CA THR A 632 -10.17 -14.02 32.20
C THR A 632 -8.90 -13.93 33.04
N ILE A 633 -7.98 -13.04 32.66
CA ILE A 633 -6.71 -12.79 33.37
C ILE A 633 -6.63 -11.34 33.86
N ALA A 634 -5.85 -11.10 34.91
CA ALA A 634 -5.76 -9.77 35.53
C ALA A 634 -5.03 -8.75 34.63
N SER A 635 -4.03 -9.20 33.86
CA SER A 635 -3.24 -8.38 32.95
C SER A 635 -2.62 -9.27 31.87
N LEU A 636 -2.22 -8.66 30.74
CA LEU A 636 -1.41 -9.36 29.75
C LEU A 636 -0.02 -9.68 30.34
N PRO A 637 0.58 -10.85 30.00
CA PRO A 637 1.97 -11.14 30.37
C PRO A 637 2.93 -10.08 29.78
N SER A 638 4.03 -9.84 30.48
CA SER A 638 5.09 -8.94 29.97
C SER A 638 5.68 -9.51 28.67
N GLY A 639 5.85 -8.63 27.68
CA GLY A 639 6.39 -8.99 26.36
C GLY A 639 5.36 -9.38 25.31
N VAL A 640 4.08 -9.56 25.66
CA VAL A 640 3.02 -9.73 24.66
C VAL A 640 2.85 -8.42 23.87
N GLY A 641 3.02 -8.50 22.53
CA GLY A 641 2.95 -7.35 21.63
C GLY A 641 4.24 -6.52 21.53
N ALA A 642 5.30 -6.86 22.27
CA ALA A 642 6.61 -6.25 22.11
C ALA A 642 7.47 -7.03 21.11
N ALA A 643 8.34 -6.31 20.39
CA ALA A 643 9.34 -6.93 19.53
C ALA A 643 10.46 -7.60 20.38
N PRO A 644 11.32 -8.46 19.76
CA PRO A 644 12.38 -9.17 20.46
C PRO A 644 13.39 -8.29 21.20
N ASP A 645 13.52 -7.03 20.81
CA ASP A 645 14.35 -6.02 21.46
C ASP A 645 13.71 -5.37 22.71
N GLY A 646 12.47 -5.78 23.01
CA GLY A 646 11.70 -5.29 24.16
C GLY A 646 10.96 -3.97 23.91
N TYR A 647 10.99 -3.42 22.68
CA TYR A 647 10.25 -2.22 22.31
C TYR A 647 8.92 -2.56 21.64
N VAL A 648 8.01 -1.59 21.67
CA VAL A 648 6.75 -1.64 20.91
C VAL A 648 6.91 -0.77 19.66
N TYR A 649 6.52 -1.32 18.53
CA TYR A 649 6.53 -0.63 17.25
C TYR A 649 5.10 -0.34 16.80
N SER A 650 4.88 0.85 16.30
CA SER A 650 3.57 1.30 15.82
C SER A 650 3.71 2.10 14.54
N VAL A 651 2.67 2.09 13.74
CA VAL A 651 2.57 2.90 12.52
C VAL A 651 1.67 4.10 12.76
N ASP A 652 1.91 5.16 12.00
CA ASP A 652 1.06 6.35 11.96
C ASP A 652 0.80 6.66 10.48
N ALA A 653 -0.37 6.25 10.00
CA ALA A 653 -0.76 6.41 8.61
C ALA A 653 -0.93 7.89 8.20
N ALA A 654 -1.32 8.77 9.14
CA ALA A 654 -1.50 10.18 8.86
C ALA A 654 -0.17 10.94 8.72
N GLN A 655 0.91 10.39 9.29
CA GLN A 655 2.25 11.00 9.27
C GLN A 655 3.23 10.22 8.39
N ASP A 656 2.83 9.08 7.81
CA ASP A 656 3.69 8.19 7.00
C ASP A 656 4.91 7.66 7.76
N LEU A 657 4.74 7.37 9.06
CA LEU A 657 5.84 7.04 9.96
C LEU A 657 5.67 5.68 10.65
N VAL A 658 6.82 5.06 10.92
CA VAL A 658 6.96 4.01 11.94
C VAL A 658 7.62 4.59 13.18
N TYR A 659 7.03 4.31 14.34
CA TYR A 659 7.55 4.70 15.65
C TYR A 659 7.99 3.50 16.45
N ARG A 660 9.00 3.72 17.29
CA ARG A 660 9.43 2.85 18.37
C ARG A 660 9.18 3.53 19.72
N SER A 661 8.67 2.79 20.70
CA SER A 661 8.48 3.26 22.08
C SER A 661 8.80 2.17 23.09
N ALA A 662 9.05 2.53 24.35
CA ALA A 662 9.08 1.56 25.42
C ALA A 662 7.67 0.94 25.64
N PRO A 663 7.57 -0.24 26.29
CA PRO A 663 6.26 -0.90 26.53
C PRO A 663 5.25 -0.06 27.34
N ASP A 664 5.73 0.90 28.13
CA ASP A 664 4.90 1.87 28.87
C ASP A 664 4.47 3.08 28.00
N GLY A 665 4.82 3.08 26.70
CA GLY A 665 4.54 4.16 25.76
C GLY A 665 5.51 5.34 25.81
N SER A 666 6.48 5.34 26.71
CA SER A 666 7.48 6.40 26.80
C SER A 666 8.53 6.32 25.70
N GLY A 667 9.27 7.42 25.47
CA GLY A 667 10.39 7.45 24.53
C GLY A 667 10.00 7.23 23.05
N LYS A 668 8.78 7.61 22.64
CA LYS A 668 8.30 7.47 21.26
C LYS A 668 9.22 8.22 20.29
N THR A 669 9.85 7.50 19.36
CA THR A 669 10.77 8.04 18.34
C THR A 669 10.44 7.47 16.97
N ALA A 670 10.48 8.30 15.92
CA ALA A 670 10.34 7.84 14.55
C ALA A 670 11.60 7.07 14.12
N VAL A 671 11.42 5.92 13.49
CA VAL A 671 12.52 5.04 13.05
C VAL A 671 12.52 4.79 11.55
N ALA A 672 11.40 5.01 10.85
CA ALA A 672 11.31 4.94 9.39
C ALA A 672 10.19 5.84 8.89
N GLY A 673 10.29 6.25 7.61
CA GLY A 673 9.38 7.18 6.95
C GLY A 673 9.79 8.63 7.11
N VAL A 674 9.15 9.52 6.37
CA VAL A 674 9.32 10.98 6.43
C VAL A 674 7.96 11.61 6.62
N ALA A 675 7.79 12.38 7.70
CA ALA A 675 6.50 12.95 8.09
C ALA A 675 5.85 13.75 6.96
N GLY A 676 4.61 13.39 6.61
CA GLY A 676 3.81 14.07 5.59
C GLY A 676 4.32 13.90 4.15
N GLN A 677 5.19 12.92 3.90
CA GLN A 677 5.64 12.56 2.56
C GLN A 677 5.12 11.17 2.20
N ALA A 678 3.89 11.11 1.71
CA ALA A 678 3.32 9.88 1.19
C ALA A 678 4.15 9.34 0.02
N GLY A 679 4.29 8.03 -0.04
CA GLY A 679 5.02 7.33 -1.09
C GLY A 679 6.09 6.39 -0.55
N THR A 680 6.08 5.15 -1.04
CA THR A 680 7.05 4.14 -0.62
C THR A 680 8.38 4.33 -1.34
N VAL A 681 9.40 4.80 -0.63
CA VAL A 681 10.76 4.99 -1.13
C VAL A 681 11.67 3.95 -0.48
N LEU A 682 12.13 2.99 -1.27
CA LEU A 682 13.07 1.94 -0.83
C LEU A 682 14.50 2.47 -0.71
N GLY A 683 15.31 1.80 0.11
CA GLY A 683 16.72 2.12 0.31
C GLY A 683 17.05 2.44 1.76
N ALA A 684 18.08 3.26 1.98
CA ALA A 684 18.54 3.61 3.31
C ALA A 684 17.46 4.39 4.11
N LEU A 685 17.49 4.24 5.45
CA LEU A 685 16.61 4.99 6.33
C LEU A 685 16.91 6.50 6.27
N PRO A 686 15.88 7.36 6.44
CA PRO A 686 14.53 7.01 6.89
C PRO A 686 13.65 6.35 5.84
N GLY A 687 14.00 6.35 4.54
CA GLY A 687 13.15 5.88 3.47
C GLY A 687 11.83 6.65 3.37
N GLY A 688 10.89 6.19 2.56
CA GLY A 688 9.52 6.70 2.49
C GLY A 688 8.51 5.59 2.73
N LEU A 689 7.40 5.90 3.35
CA LEU A 689 6.26 5.02 3.56
C LEU A 689 5.00 5.72 3.05
N ASP A 690 4.03 4.93 2.60
CA ASP A 690 2.76 5.41 2.10
C ASP A 690 1.64 4.85 2.99
N HIS A 691 1.04 5.71 3.82
CA HIS A 691 -0.07 5.37 4.72
C HIS A 691 0.11 4.00 5.42
N PRO A 692 1.20 3.79 6.17
CA PRO A 692 1.48 2.48 6.75
C PRO A 692 0.37 2.08 7.72
N THR A 693 -0.21 0.88 7.54
CA THR A 693 -1.39 0.44 8.30
C THR A 693 -1.08 -0.64 9.33
N ALA A 694 0.00 -1.40 9.15
CA ALA A 694 0.41 -2.45 10.09
C ALA A 694 1.92 -2.66 10.08
N ILE A 695 2.45 -3.12 11.21
CA ILE A 695 3.84 -3.54 11.38
C ILE A 695 3.91 -4.80 12.24
N VAL A 696 4.78 -5.74 11.90
CA VAL A 696 5.05 -6.95 12.69
C VAL A 696 6.53 -7.27 12.68
N PRO A 697 7.14 -7.66 13.81
CA PRO A 697 8.52 -8.15 13.83
C PRO A 697 8.62 -9.49 13.09
N THR A 698 9.65 -9.65 12.27
CA THR A 698 10.01 -10.89 11.55
C THR A 698 11.33 -11.49 12.05
N GLY A 699 11.95 -10.84 13.01
CA GLY A 699 13.19 -11.22 13.66
C GLY A 699 13.85 -10.02 14.35
N PRO A 700 14.99 -10.21 15.02
CA PRO A 700 15.71 -9.13 15.69
C PRO A 700 16.05 -8.00 14.71
N GLY A 701 15.54 -6.79 14.97
CA GLY A 701 15.75 -5.60 14.13
C GLY A 701 15.13 -5.66 12.74
N SER A 702 14.32 -6.68 12.43
CA SER A 702 13.66 -6.85 11.14
C SER A 702 12.14 -6.88 11.30
N PHE A 703 11.44 -6.18 10.41
CA PHE A 703 9.99 -6.01 10.46
C PHE A 703 9.38 -6.13 9.07
N ALA A 704 8.13 -6.60 8.99
CA ALA A 704 7.27 -6.39 7.84
C ALA A 704 6.31 -5.24 8.13
N VAL A 705 6.16 -4.34 7.16
CA VAL A 705 5.30 -3.15 7.24
C VAL A 705 4.38 -3.14 6.03
N ILE A 706 3.08 -2.95 6.23
CA ILE A 706 2.18 -2.60 5.12
C ILE A 706 2.41 -1.13 4.79
N SER A 707 2.72 -0.84 3.52
CA SER A 707 2.83 0.50 2.95
C SER A 707 2.04 0.51 1.65
N ALA A 708 0.96 1.28 1.60
CA ALA A 708 -0.05 1.22 0.54
C ALA A 708 -0.51 -0.23 0.27
N SER A 709 -0.37 -0.72 -0.97
CA SER A 709 -0.76 -2.08 -1.40
C SER A 709 0.42 -3.07 -1.41
N ALA A 710 1.47 -2.79 -0.63
CA ALA A 710 2.65 -3.64 -0.55
C ALA A 710 3.00 -4.02 0.89
N VAL A 711 3.72 -5.12 1.02
CA VAL A 711 4.45 -5.48 2.23
C VAL A 711 5.92 -5.15 1.99
N VAL A 712 6.47 -4.25 2.78
CA VAL A 712 7.89 -3.87 2.73
C VAL A 712 8.63 -4.45 3.95
N LYS A 713 9.88 -4.82 3.74
CA LYS A 713 10.78 -5.22 4.82
C LYS A 713 11.51 -3.98 5.34
N LEU A 714 11.40 -3.73 6.63
CA LEU A 714 12.14 -2.71 7.35
C LEU A 714 13.25 -3.38 8.17
N VAL A 715 14.49 -2.97 7.97
CA VAL A 715 15.64 -3.36 8.80
C VAL A 715 16.16 -2.14 9.54
N LEU A 716 16.21 -2.21 10.86
CA LEU A 716 16.73 -1.15 11.73
C LEU A 716 18.23 -1.36 12.03
N PRO A 717 18.99 -0.30 12.30
CA PRO A 717 20.37 -0.42 12.81
C PRO A 717 20.41 -1.21 14.12
N HIS A 718 21.39 -2.10 14.28
CA HIS A 718 21.62 -2.91 15.48
C HIS A 718 22.39 -2.15 16.56
#